data_2a9a6af65515eba9b3c15d12f6bad5d8
#
_entry.id   2a9a6af65515eba9b3c15d12f6bad5d8
#
_cell.length_a   1.000
_cell.length_b   1.000
_cell.length_c   1.000
_cell.angle_alpha   90.00
_cell.angle_beta   90.00
_cell.angle_gamma   90.00
#
_symmetry.space_group_name_H-M   'P 1'
#
loop_
_entity.id
_entity.type
_entity.pdbx_description
1 polymer ?
#
loop_
_entity_poly.entity_id
_entity_poly.type
_entity_poly.pdbx_seq_one_letter_code
_entity_poly.pdbx_strand_id
1 'polypeptide(L)'
;MATGVAVGVASTSLLAGCSARPGSAPVVNSGDGNKNNADTVSQQSEKITFAVSDVSPGFNPHLVSDDNPLVDHMASLVLSSPFVEKDDGELELNQDLLDSADVVEGSGTVSSVSTPSSESATPSEAASPQPFTVRYTIASDAQWSDGTPITGADFEYLWKQMISQPGVEDPAGYEAISSVTSTESGHQVDVHFDRPYVAWRSLFTNLLPSHLYRSSGNFQTMLRDSVPVSGNRFSVESIDSGRGIVTLVRNDRYWGSNLAKTDKIVLQVQDNAAEAAEMLRNGQVQGAALRPKATTQLSLDSVPHSVVQLSPKNRYLMLSLNTAAPHMDDVGERARILNSVDRDTVARIASERMEVSAPHDAATISGTSVPGSKSAFPSLSRPFRIAVDQSDDAAVTAARTVADQLTQAGFPAKALVMPALDIVESALPLGFADATVAWQSGDTTASALASHYGCTSADRPSKEMDSDKSSELMEPESSTPSSPSSEPVPTPDSASPSATDTGDARKSMEKKYARAANMSGLCDPEIDTQVREAAEGFADVNDTKQKVIEKVNSQAVSLALLQDTEVFATTPALEAPRLPLKSGELPTTERGGIFSTAPLWTRNEDYSVLQPGSGPTTDNKDNVGAEKDNDETGENKDDKEDASSNE
;
A
#
# COMPACT_ATOMS: atom_id res chain seq x y z
N MET A 1 31.04 -66.55 -15.76
CA MET A 1 30.12 -67.70 -15.54
C MET A 1 29.28 -67.45 -14.34
N ALA A 2 27.97 -67.63 -14.53
CA ALA A 2 26.88 -67.72 -13.52
C ALA A 2 26.40 -66.39 -12.89
N THR A 3 25.52 -65.79 -13.48
CA THR A 3 24.12 -65.33 -13.24
C THR A 3 23.52 -65.77 -11.90
N GLY A 4 23.04 -64.77 -11.13
CA GLY A 4 22.16 -64.90 -9.99
C GLY A 4 21.17 -63.77 -10.00
N VAL A 5 19.93 -64.09 -10.39
CA VAL A 5 18.74 -63.20 -10.36
C VAL A 5 18.14 -63.22 -8.97
N ALA A 6 17.97 -62.08 -8.33
CA ALA A 6 17.16 -61.92 -7.10
C ALA A 6 15.91 -61.09 -7.42
N VAL A 7 14.76 -61.71 -7.30
CA VAL A 7 13.43 -61.15 -7.42
C VAL A 7 13.08 -60.46 -6.11
N GLY A 8 12.91 -59.15 -6.13
CA GLY A 8 12.40 -58.37 -5.01
C GLY A 8 10.90 -58.10 -5.19
N VAL A 9 10.11 -58.59 -4.26
CA VAL A 9 8.66 -58.33 -4.18
C VAL A 9 8.44 -56.94 -3.62
N ALA A 10 7.87 -56.06 -4.44
CA ALA A 10 7.44 -54.73 -4.03
C ALA A 10 6.02 -54.80 -3.44
N SER A 11 5.90 -54.55 -2.16
CA SER A 11 4.61 -54.38 -1.46
C SER A 11 4.11 -52.97 -1.69
N THR A 12 3.09 -52.81 -2.53
CA THR A 12 2.35 -51.55 -2.71
C THR A 12 1.34 -51.38 -1.59
N SER A 13 1.64 -50.46 -0.67
CA SER A 13 0.69 -49.97 0.33
C SER A 13 -0.21 -48.91 -0.31
N LEU A 14 -1.47 -49.23 -0.52
CA LEU A 14 -2.52 -48.30 -0.92
C LEU A 14 -2.88 -47.39 0.25
N LEU A 15 -2.39 -46.16 0.25
CA LEU A 15 -2.91 -45.08 1.09
C LEU A 15 -4.17 -44.51 0.39
N ALA A 16 -5.35 -44.92 0.88
CA ALA A 16 -6.60 -44.32 0.57
C ALA A 16 -6.68 -42.97 1.28
N GLY A 17 -6.27 -41.89 0.60
CA GLY A 17 -6.53 -40.52 1.02
C GLY A 17 -7.97 -40.17 0.70
N CYS A 18 -8.81 -39.93 1.71
CA CYS A 18 -10.12 -39.33 1.56
C CYS A 18 -9.93 -37.85 1.12
N SER A 19 -10.03 -37.59 -0.18
CA SER A 19 -10.19 -36.21 -0.64
C SER A 19 -11.64 -35.82 -0.39
N ALA A 20 -11.88 -34.94 0.56
CA ALA A 20 -13.15 -34.26 0.70
C ALA A 20 -13.33 -33.36 -0.54
N ARG A 21 -14.29 -33.69 -1.39
CA ARG A 21 -14.77 -32.78 -2.43
C ARG A 21 -15.75 -31.83 -1.77
N PRO A 22 -15.52 -30.51 -1.75
CA PRO A 22 -16.58 -29.58 -1.36
C PRO A 22 -17.76 -29.75 -2.29
N GLY A 23 -18.95 -29.87 -1.72
CA GLY A 23 -20.20 -30.00 -2.48
C GLY A 23 -20.43 -28.79 -3.36
N SER A 24 -21.11 -29.00 -4.48
CA SER A 24 -21.52 -27.92 -5.38
C SER A 24 -22.32 -26.87 -4.60
N ALA A 25 -22.11 -25.59 -4.93
CA ALA A 25 -22.84 -24.47 -4.36
C ALA A 25 -24.37 -24.68 -4.46
N PRO A 26 -25.16 -24.22 -3.47
CA PRO A 26 -26.61 -24.37 -3.52
C PRO A 26 -27.18 -23.58 -4.70
N VAL A 27 -27.84 -24.29 -5.63
CA VAL A 27 -28.59 -23.67 -6.72
C VAL A 27 -29.84 -23.05 -6.11
N VAL A 28 -29.96 -21.74 -6.11
CA VAL A 28 -31.20 -21.04 -5.76
C VAL A 28 -32.20 -21.29 -6.89
N ASN A 29 -33.14 -22.18 -6.63
CA ASN A 29 -34.23 -22.50 -7.55
C ASN A 29 -35.31 -21.41 -7.44
N SER A 30 -35.27 -20.39 -8.30
CA SER A 30 -36.39 -19.47 -8.48
C SER A 30 -37.47 -20.18 -9.25
N GLY A 31 -38.48 -20.63 -8.53
CA GLY A 31 -39.65 -21.32 -9.12
C GLY A 31 -40.53 -20.37 -9.89
N ASP A 32 -40.97 -20.86 -10.96
CA ASP A 32 -42.25 -20.83 -11.72
C ASP A 32 -42.22 -20.26 -13.14
N GLY A 33 -42.34 -21.20 -14.03
CA GLY A 33 -43.32 -21.19 -15.12
C GLY A 33 -43.10 -20.31 -16.34
N ASN A 34 -42.29 -20.74 -17.30
CA ASN A 34 -42.82 -20.91 -18.67
C ASN A 34 -41.84 -21.71 -19.55
N LYS A 35 -42.31 -22.80 -20.10
CA LYS A 35 -41.61 -23.58 -21.14
C LYS A 35 -41.71 -22.83 -22.45
N ASN A 36 -40.60 -22.40 -23.01
CA ASN A 36 -40.22 -22.53 -24.43
C ASN A 36 -38.97 -21.69 -24.72
N ASN A 37 -38.05 -22.33 -25.35
CA ASN A 37 -36.79 -21.92 -25.95
C ASN A 37 -35.54 -22.22 -25.10
N ALA A 38 -34.99 -23.38 -25.42
CA ALA A 38 -33.63 -23.71 -25.11
C ALA A 38 -32.69 -22.94 -26.05
N ASP A 39 -32.44 -21.69 -25.73
CA ASP A 39 -31.19 -21.05 -26.10
C ASP A 39 -30.27 -21.17 -24.88
N THR A 40 -29.40 -22.15 -24.89
CA THR A 40 -28.18 -22.16 -24.08
C THR A 40 -27.32 -21.02 -24.58
N VAL A 41 -27.64 -19.80 -24.15
CA VAL A 41 -26.67 -18.74 -24.08
C VAL A 41 -25.67 -19.22 -23.01
N SER A 42 -24.54 -19.73 -23.44
CA SER A 42 -23.37 -19.82 -22.60
C SER A 42 -23.17 -18.41 -22.04
N GLN A 43 -23.47 -18.20 -20.75
CA GLN A 43 -23.15 -16.97 -20.08
C GLN A 43 -21.63 -16.85 -20.21
N GLN A 44 -21.22 -16.03 -21.16
CA GLN A 44 -19.81 -15.72 -21.35
C GLN A 44 -19.41 -14.94 -20.12
N SER A 45 -18.57 -15.54 -19.29
CA SER A 45 -18.08 -14.93 -18.04
C SER A 45 -17.56 -13.54 -18.37
N GLU A 46 -18.14 -12.51 -17.74
CA GLU A 46 -17.78 -11.13 -17.99
C GLU A 46 -16.37 -10.87 -17.43
N LYS A 47 -15.44 -10.56 -18.33
CA LYS A 47 -14.04 -10.36 -18.01
C LYS A 47 -13.62 -8.95 -18.39
N ILE A 48 -13.00 -8.23 -17.43
CA ILE A 48 -12.35 -6.94 -17.61
C ILE A 48 -10.84 -7.12 -17.45
N THR A 49 -10.08 -6.62 -18.41
CA THR A 49 -8.59 -6.68 -18.36
C THR A 49 -8.03 -5.26 -18.31
N PHE A 50 -7.09 -5.04 -17.40
CA PHE A 50 -6.34 -3.79 -17.24
C PHE A 50 -4.86 -4.00 -17.50
N ALA A 51 -4.24 -3.07 -18.22
CA ALA A 51 -2.79 -2.94 -18.26
C ALA A 51 -2.31 -2.19 -17.02
N VAL A 52 -1.30 -2.71 -16.32
CA VAL A 52 -0.68 -2.11 -15.12
C VAL A 52 0.84 -2.07 -15.29
N SER A 53 1.55 -1.20 -14.55
CA SER A 53 2.99 -1.04 -14.74
C SER A 53 3.83 -2.18 -14.17
N ASP A 54 3.53 -2.63 -12.96
CA ASP A 54 4.40 -3.54 -12.21
C ASP A 54 3.60 -4.61 -11.49
N VAL A 55 4.21 -5.78 -11.24
CA VAL A 55 3.76 -6.73 -10.21
C VAL A 55 4.71 -6.62 -9.03
N SER A 56 4.16 -6.39 -7.85
CA SER A 56 4.92 -6.33 -6.61
C SER A 56 5.63 -7.66 -6.30
N PRO A 57 6.79 -7.62 -5.63
CA PRO A 57 7.45 -8.83 -5.12
C PRO A 57 6.69 -9.51 -3.98
N GLY A 58 5.66 -8.85 -3.40
CA GLY A 58 4.75 -9.34 -2.37
C GLY A 58 3.43 -8.60 -2.40
N PHE A 59 2.42 -9.09 -1.69
CA PHE A 59 1.06 -8.55 -1.70
C PHE A 59 0.53 -8.26 -0.28
N ASN A 60 1.43 -7.99 0.67
CA ASN A 60 1.04 -7.62 2.02
C ASN A 60 0.94 -6.08 2.16
N PRO A 61 -0.28 -5.51 2.21
CA PRO A 61 -0.48 -4.06 2.22
C PRO A 61 -0.04 -3.38 3.53
N HIS A 62 0.54 -4.12 4.47
CA HIS A 62 1.03 -3.60 5.73
C HIS A 62 2.55 -3.46 5.79
N LEU A 63 3.26 -3.83 4.72
CA LEU A 63 4.72 -3.85 4.68
C LEU A 63 5.27 -2.80 3.72
N VAL A 64 6.26 -2.04 4.19
CA VAL A 64 7.02 -1.11 3.33
C VAL A 64 7.76 -1.81 2.17
N SER A 65 8.03 -3.12 2.29
CA SER A 65 8.63 -3.92 1.21
C SER A 65 7.68 -4.20 0.05
N ASP A 66 6.38 -4.15 0.33
CA ASP A 66 5.33 -4.49 -0.62
C ASP A 66 4.53 -3.22 -1.03
N ASP A 67 4.96 -2.04 -0.57
CA ASP A 67 4.35 -0.74 -0.88
C ASP A 67 4.43 -0.44 -2.39
N ASN A 68 3.31 -0.71 -3.07
CA ASN A 68 3.14 -0.58 -4.51
C ASN A 68 1.67 -0.30 -4.83
N PRO A 69 1.34 0.62 -5.76
CA PRO A 69 -0.04 0.93 -6.13
C PRO A 69 -0.90 -0.29 -6.52
N LEU A 70 -0.30 -1.31 -7.14
CA LEU A 70 -1.01 -2.54 -7.47
C LEU A 70 -1.46 -3.31 -6.22
N VAL A 71 -0.63 -3.32 -5.16
CA VAL A 71 -0.97 -3.97 -3.88
C VAL A 71 -2.15 -3.26 -3.24
N ASP A 72 -2.17 -1.94 -3.23
CA ASP A 72 -3.30 -1.15 -2.72
C ASP A 72 -4.58 -1.43 -3.52
N HIS A 73 -4.49 -1.46 -4.85
CA HIS A 73 -5.62 -1.79 -5.72
C HIS A 73 -6.15 -3.20 -5.44
N MET A 74 -5.26 -4.19 -5.31
CA MET A 74 -5.66 -5.56 -4.98
C MET A 74 -6.24 -5.67 -3.58
N ALA A 75 -5.60 -5.07 -2.57
CA ALA A 75 -6.04 -5.12 -1.19
C ALA A 75 -7.47 -4.55 -1.06
N SER A 76 -7.77 -3.43 -1.72
CA SER A 76 -9.11 -2.83 -1.72
C SER A 76 -10.20 -3.73 -2.33
N LEU A 77 -9.84 -4.67 -3.19
CA LEU A 77 -10.76 -5.61 -3.85
C LEU A 77 -10.91 -6.94 -3.11
N VAL A 78 -9.85 -7.38 -2.39
CA VAL A 78 -9.80 -8.73 -1.82
C VAL A 78 -9.82 -8.77 -0.29
N LEU A 79 -9.38 -7.70 0.40
CA LEU A 79 -9.35 -7.62 1.85
C LEU A 79 -10.43 -6.68 2.38
N SER A 80 -11.04 -7.01 3.52
CA SER A 80 -12.03 -6.16 4.18
C SER A 80 -11.40 -5.21 5.17
N SER A 81 -11.97 -4.00 5.23
CA SER A 81 -11.62 -2.96 6.19
C SER A 81 -12.85 -2.52 6.97
N PRO A 82 -12.75 -2.21 8.28
CA PRO A 82 -13.85 -1.69 9.10
C PRO A 82 -14.44 -0.39 8.57
N PHE A 83 -13.61 0.44 7.97
CA PHE A 83 -13.99 1.69 7.34
C PHE A 83 -13.48 1.74 5.91
N VAL A 84 -14.24 2.39 5.05
CA VAL A 84 -13.90 2.66 3.65
C VAL A 84 -13.80 4.16 3.44
N GLU A 85 -12.84 4.58 2.65
CA GLU A 85 -12.64 5.99 2.32
C GLU A 85 -13.57 6.39 1.18
N LYS A 86 -14.23 7.54 1.34
CA LYS A 86 -15.05 8.18 0.31
C LYS A 86 -14.22 9.05 -0.62
N ASP A 87 -14.85 9.52 -1.70
CA ASP A 87 -14.22 10.43 -2.68
C ASP A 87 -13.76 11.76 -2.05
N ASP A 88 -14.30 12.15 -0.91
CA ASP A 88 -13.93 13.36 -0.13
C ASP A 88 -12.85 13.10 0.95
N GLY A 89 -12.35 11.87 1.06
CA GLY A 89 -11.37 11.46 2.07
C GLY A 89 -11.96 11.14 3.45
N GLU A 90 -13.29 11.24 3.62
CA GLU A 90 -13.94 10.83 4.87
C GLU A 90 -14.03 9.31 4.98
N LEU A 91 -13.79 8.79 6.19
CA LEU A 91 -13.93 7.38 6.52
C LEU A 91 -15.38 7.04 6.91
N GLU A 92 -16.03 6.20 6.10
CA GLU A 92 -17.37 5.69 6.34
C GLU A 92 -17.33 4.25 6.83
N LEU A 93 -18.24 3.92 7.77
CA LEU A 93 -18.38 2.56 8.30
C LEU A 93 -18.69 1.58 7.15
N ASN A 94 -17.92 0.52 7.05
CA ASN A 94 -18.20 -0.60 6.14
C ASN A 94 -19.36 -1.44 6.68
N GLN A 95 -20.58 -1.08 6.28
CA GLN A 95 -21.80 -1.75 6.74
C GLN A 95 -21.95 -3.19 6.28
N ASP A 96 -21.17 -3.63 5.28
CA ASP A 96 -21.12 -5.04 4.92
C ASP A 96 -20.32 -5.84 5.98
N LEU A 97 -19.28 -5.25 6.59
CA LEU A 97 -18.44 -5.92 7.60
C LEU A 97 -18.92 -5.71 9.03
N LEU A 98 -19.40 -4.50 9.35
CA LEU A 98 -19.73 -4.09 10.72
C LEU A 98 -21.17 -3.59 10.83
N ASP A 99 -21.89 -4.06 11.84
CA ASP A 99 -23.17 -3.49 12.25
C ASP A 99 -22.96 -2.12 12.94
N SER A 100 -21.88 -1.98 13.72
CA SER A 100 -21.52 -0.72 14.39
C SER A 100 -20.03 -0.67 14.78
N ALA A 101 -19.51 0.56 14.98
CA ALA A 101 -18.22 0.83 15.60
C ALA A 101 -18.32 2.14 16.42
N ASP A 102 -18.26 2.01 17.74
CA ASP A 102 -18.55 3.12 18.66
C ASP A 102 -17.55 3.19 19.81
N VAL A 103 -17.32 4.42 20.29
CA VAL A 103 -16.59 4.64 21.54
C VAL A 103 -17.49 4.24 22.70
N VAL A 104 -17.00 3.36 23.58
CA VAL A 104 -17.76 2.87 24.74
C VAL A 104 -18.01 4.02 25.73
N GLU A 105 -19.28 4.24 26.14
CA GLU A 105 -19.64 5.26 27.09
C GLU A 105 -18.90 5.07 28.43
N GLY A 106 -18.40 6.19 29.00
CA GLY A 106 -17.61 6.17 30.24
C GLY A 106 -16.10 5.94 30.03
N SER A 107 -15.66 5.64 28.80
CA SER A 107 -14.27 5.77 28.39
C SER A 107 -13.96 7.25 28.10
N GLY A 108 -12.70 7.66 28.28
CA GLY A 108 -12.29 9.07 28.12
C GLY A 108 -12.82 9.69 26.83
N THR A 109 -13.67 10.72 26.99
CA THR A 109 -14.25 11.41 25.84
C THR A 109 -13.23 12.32 25.18
N VAL A 110 -13.03 12.15 23.89
CA VAL A 110 -12.37 13.16 23.05
C VAL A 110 -13.37 14.30 22.87
N SER A 111 -13.27 15.35 23.70
CA SER A 111 -14.07 16.57 23.48
C SER A 111 -13.60 17.20 22.17
N SER A 112 -14.47 17.20 21.16
CA SER A 112 -14.31 18.06 20.00
C SER A 112 -14.04 19.48 20.47
N VAL A 113 -12.94 20.06 20.00
CA VAL A 113 -12.50 21.42 20.33
C VAL A 113 -13.61 22.41 19.97
N SER A 114 -14.43 22.76 20.95
CA SER A 114 -15.23 23.98 20.92
C SER A 114 -14.29 25.11 21.29
N THR A 115 -14.19 26.12 20.45
CA THR A 115 -13.45 27.37 20.66
C THR A 115 -13.52 27.83 22.12
N PRO A 116 -12.42 28.07 22.83
CA PRO A 116 -12.44 28.55 24.19
C PRO A 116 -12.83 30.03 24.22
N SER A 117 -14.02 30.31 24.72
CA SER A 117 -14.30 31.63 25.26
C SER A 117 -13.55 31.75 26.58
N SER A 118 -12.70 32.75 26.64
CA SER A 118 -11.85 33.11 27.76
C SER A 118 -12.61 33.16 29.10
N GLU A 119 -12.25 32.27 30.03
CA GLU A 119 -12.22 32.63 31.45
C GLU A 119 -11.28 31.68 32.21
N SER A 120 -10.47 32.30 33.01
CA SER A 120 -9.47 31.82 33.94
C SER A 120 -9.81 30.50 34.64
N ALA A 121 -9.10 29.41 34.32
CA ALA A 121 -9.05 28.20 35.12
C ALA A 121 -7.58 27.94 35.56
N THR A 122 -7.39 27.88 36.86
CA THR A 122 -6.18 27.41 37.54
C THR A 122 -5.74 26.04 37.06
N PRO A 123 -4.43 25.73 36.96
CA PRO A 123 -3.95 24.40 36.60
C PRO A 123 -4.39 23.39 37.67
N SER A 124 -5.39 22.56 37.36
CA SER A 124 -5.75 21.40 38.16
C SER A 124 -4.82 20.24 37.80
N GLU A 125 -4.41 19.48 38.81
CA GLU A 125 -3.61 18.28 38.80
C GLU A 125 -3.79 17.43 37.52
N ALA A 126 -2.67 16.95 36.98
CA ALA A 126 -2.62 16.07 35.84
C ALA A 126 -3.62 14.91 36.00
N ALA A 127 -4.72 14.99 35.27
CA ALA A 127 -5.70 13.91 35.23
C ALA A 127 -5.01 12.65 34.72
N SER A 128 -5.14 11.55 35.47
CA SER A 128 -4.69 10.24 35.03
C SER A 128 -5.34 9.92 33.67
N PRO A 129 -4.59 9.34 32.71
CA PRO A 129 -5.16 8.99 31.42
C PRO A 129 -6.42 8.12 31.63
N GLN A 130 -7.55 8.58 31.11
CA GLN A 130 -8.78 7.78 31.17
C GLN A 130 -8.71 6.67 30.13
N PRO A 131 -9.06 5.43 30.47
CA PRO A 131 -9.08 4.34 29.50
C PRO A 131 -10.05 4.69 28.36
N PHE A 132 -9.58 4.52 27.12
CA PHE A 132 -10.36 4.75 25.92
C PHE A 132 -10.63 3.39 25.25
N THR A 133 -11.88 3.09 24.95
CA THR A 133 -12.28 1.80 24.37
C THR A 133 -13.21 2.02 23.19
N VAL A 134 -12.90 1.36 22.09
CA VAL A 134 -13.75 1.31 20.90
C VAL A 134 -14.32 -0.10 20.78
N ARG A 135 -15.62 -0.20 20.57
CA ARG A 135 -16.35 -1.43 20.35
C ARG A 135 -16.73 -1.55 18.89
N TYR A 136 -16.32 -2.65 18.26
CA TYR A 136 -16.73 -3.06 16.92
C TYR A 136 -17.73 -4.22 17.05
N THR A 137 -18.85 -4.14 16.33
CA THR A 137 -19.82 -5.24 16.21
C THR A 137 -19.76 -5.76 14.78
N ILE A 138 -19.21 -6.95 14.60
CA ILE A 138 -19.04 -7.59 13.29
C ILE A 138 -20.38 -8.17 12.85
N ALA A 139 -20.77 -7.95 11.59
CA ALA A 139 -21.97 -8.50 11.01
C ALA A 139 -21.97 -10.05 11.07
N SER A 140 -23.09 -10.64 11.44
CA SER A 140 -23.21 -12.10 11.70
C SER A 140 -22.86 -12.97 10.50
N ASP A 141 -23.03 -12.43 9.28
CA ASP A 141 -22.83 -13.13 8.02
C ASP A 141 -21.42 -12.90 7.44
N ALA A 142 -20.60 -12.03 8.09
CA ALA A 142 -19.26 -11.69 7.64
C ALA A 142 -18.35 -12.91 7.67
N GLN A 143 -17.79 -13.28 6.50
CA GLN A 143 -16.99 -14.48 6.36
C GLN A 143 -15.87 -14.31 5.31
N TRP A 144 -14.83 -15.08 5.47
CA TRP A 144 -13.80 -15.25 4.46
C TRP A 144 -14.31 -16.11 3.29
N SER A 145 -13.67 -16.01 2.13
CA SER A 145 -14.06 -16.74 0.92
C SER A 145 -13.97 -18.27 1.05
N ASP A 146 -13.30 -18.80 2.06
CA ASP A 146 -13.29 -20.22 2.41
C ASP A 146 -14.48 -20.64 3.30
N GLY A 147 -15.27 -19.66 3.78
CA GLY A 147 -16.43 -19.88 4.65
C GLY A 147 -16.11 -19.77 6.15
N THR A 148 -14.89 -19.44 6.53
CA THR A 148 -14.55 -19.16 7.92
C THR A 148 -15.11 -17.78 8.33
N PRO A 149 -15.81 -17.64 9.48
CA PRO A 149 -16.30 -16.35 9.94
C PRO A 149 -15.17 -15.35 10.18
N ILE A 150 -15.41 -14.07 9.85
CA ILE A 150 -14.55 -12.96 10.29
C ILE A 150 -14.88 -12.66 11.75
N THR A 151 -13.88 -12.60 12.60
CA THR A 151 -14.08 -12.48 14.06
C THR A 151 -13.04 -11.56 14.69
N GLY A 152 -13.20 -11.25 15.97
CA GLY A 152 -12.22 -10.49 16.75
C GLY A 152 -10.83 -11.12 16.79
N ALA A 153 -10.71 -12.40 16.45
CA ALA A 153 -9.42 -13.06 16.32
C ALA A 153 -8.59 -12.49 15.16
N ASP A 154 -9.23 -11.99 14.10
CA ASP A 154 -8.56 -11.38 12.94
C ASP A 154 -8.05 -9.98 13.32
N PHE A 155 -8.82 -9.23 14.13
CA PHE A 155 -8.41 -7.94 14.72
C PHE A 155 -7.21 -8.12 15.67
N GLU A 156 -7.30 -9.09 16.59
CA GLU A 156 -6.22 -9.39 17.53
C GLU A 156 -4.94 -9.83 16.80
N TYR A 157 -5.09 -10.65 15.76
CA TYR A 157 -3.97 -11.09 14.94
C TYR A 157 -3.27 -9.91 14.27
N LEU A 158 -4.02 -9.06 13.55
CA LEU A 158 -3.45 -7.91 12.85
C LEU A 158 -2.76 -6.96 13.83
N TRP A 159 -3.42 -6.59 14.95
CA TRP A 159 -2.80 -5.76 15.99
C TRP A 159 -1.44 -6.31 16.44
N LYS A 160 -1.38 -7.61 16.78
CA LYS A 160 -0.13 -8.24 17.25
C LYS A 160 0.98 -8.18 16.20
N GLN A 161 0.64 -8.37 14.93
CA GLN A 161 1.62 -8.27 13.86
C GLN A 161 2.11 -6.82 13.70
N MET A 162 1.20 -5.85 13.67
CA MET A 162 1.54 -4.43 13.48
C MET A 162 2.50 -3.89 14.55
N ILE A 163 2.42 -4.38 15.80
CA ILE A 163 3.29 -3.91 16.89
C ILE A 163 4.57 -4.73 17.07
N SER A 164 4.67 -5.91 16.46
CA SER A 164 5.78 -6.84 16.71
C SER A 164 6.69 -7.09 15.52
N GLN A 165 6.22 -6.84 14.29
CA GLN A 165 6.98 -7.16 13.09
C GLN A 165 7.80 -5.97 12.61
N PRO A 166 9.07 -6.17 12.21
CA PRO A 166 9.81 -5.15 11.47
C PRO A 166 9.22 -4.97 10.07
N GLY A 167 9.47 -3.81 9.46
CA GLY A 167 9.00 -3.56 8.10
C GLY A 167 7.54 -3.14 7.96
N VAL A 168 6.81 -2.95 9.06
CA VAL A 168 5.42 -2.48 9.04
C VAL A 168 5.36 -0.99 8.69
N GLU A 169 4.43 -0.61 7.82
CA GLU A 169 4.32 0.76 7.31
C GLU A 169 3.74 1.74 8.34
N ASP A 170 2.63 1.42 9.00
CA ASP A 170 1.93 2.34 9.92
C ASP A 170 1.62 1.72 11.29
N PRO A 171 2.64 1.51 12.16
CA PRO A 171 2.47 0.87 13.45
C PRO A 171 1.97 1.80 14.56
N ALA A 172 2.13 3.12 14.44
CA ALA A 172 2.00 4.05 15.59
C ALA A 172 0.63 4.03 16.25
N GLY A 173 -0.46 3.90 15.48
CA GLY A 173 -1.80 3.80 16.03
C GLY A 173 -2.04 2.49 16.78
N TYR A 174 -1.49 1.40 16.28
CA TYR A 174 -1.56 0.08 16.92
C TYR A 174 -0.76 0.02 18.23
N GLU A 175 0.33 0.78 18.36
CA GLU A 175 1.11 0.90 19.60
C GLU A 175 0.34 1.60 20.73
N ALA A 176 -0.72 2.35 20.43
CA ALA A 176 -1.59 2.95 21.42
C ALA A 176 -2.62 1.96 22.01
N ILE A 177 -2.77 0.78 21.41
CA ILE A 177 -3.68 -0.28 21.85
C ILE A 177 -3.03 -1.08 22.97
N SER A 178 -3.70 -1.19 24.13
CA SER A 178 -3.25 -2.01 25.25
C SER A 178 -3.74 -3.46 25.16
N SER A 179 -4.95 -3.68 24.62
CA SER A 179 -5.49 -5.01 24.41
C SER A 179 -6.63 -5.02 23.40
N VAL A 180 -6.80 -6.16 22.73
CA VAL A 180 -7.98 -6.47 21.92
C VAL A 180 -8.65 -7.69 22.52
N THR A 181 -9.92 -7.56 22.88
CA THR A 181 -10.73 -8.63 23.50
C THR A 181 -11.99 -8.86 22.70
N SER A 182 -12.47 -10.10 22.66
CA SER A 182 -13.72 -10.42 21.95
C SER A 182 -14.62 -11.31 22.79
N THR A 183 -15.94 -11.26 22.52
CA THR A 183 -16.93 -12.18 23.11
C THR A 183 -16.67 -13.62 22.66
N GLU A 184 -17.30 -14.60 23.32
CA GLU A 184 -17.20 -16.02 22.95
C GLU A 184 -17.64 -16.29 21.50
N SER A 185 -18.62 -15.54 20.98
CA SER A 185 -19.03 -15.63 19.57
C SER A 185 -18.02 -15.00 18.60
N GLY A 186 -17.11 -14.16 19.08
CA GLY A 186 -16.13 -13.44 18.27
C GLY A 186 -16.69 -12.23 17.50
N HIS A 187 -18.00 -11.96 17.53
CA HIS A 187 -18.61 -10.88 16.75
C HIS A 187 -18.52 -9.49 17.40
N GLN A 188 -18.37 -9.41 18.72
CA GLN A 188 -18.12 -8.15 19.41
C GLN A 188 -16.66 -8.07 19.79
N VAL A 189 -15.99 -7.00 19.41
CA VAL A 189 -14.55 -6.76 19.62
C VAL A 189 -14.39 -5.44 20.37
N ASP A 190 -13.78 -5.49 21.54
CA ASP A 190 -13.43 -4.32 22.33
C ASP A 190 -11.93 -4.06 22.20
N VAL A 191 -11.59 -2.92 21.61
CA VAL A 191 -10.22 -2.45 21.46
C VAL A 191 -9.94 -1.42 22.55
N HIS A 192 -9.06 -1.77 23.46
CA HIS A 192 -8.68 -0.93 24.60
C HIS A 192 -7.40 -0.18 24.29
N PHE A 193 -7.40 1.12 24.50
CA PHE A 193 -6.25 2.00 24.29
C PHE A 193 -5.70 2.51 25.61
N ASP A 194 -4.39 2.71 25.71
CA ASP A 194 -3.75 3.30 26.89
C ASP A 194 -4.10 4.78 27.06
N ARG A 195 -4.53 5.42 25.98
CA ARG A 195 -4.88 6.85 25.91
C ARG A 195 -5.91 7.09 24.81
N PRO A 196 -6.64 8.22 24.81
CA PRO A 196 -7.52 8.59 23.71
C PRO A 196 -6.78 8.58 22.37
N TYR A 197 -7.42 8.05 21.33
CA TYR A 197 -6.86 7.98 19.99
C TYR A 197 -7.93 8.34 18.97
N VAL A 198 -7.88 9.56 18.41
CA VAL A 198 -8.94 10.10 17.55
C VAL A 198 -8.99 9.44 16.18
N ALA A 199 -7.85 9.00 15.68
CA ALA A 199 -7.73 8.38 14.37
C ALA A 199 -8.06 6.86 14.39
N TRP A 200 -8.76 6.34 15.41
CA TRP A 200 -9.07 4.92 15.55
C TRP A 200 -9.82 4.33 14.34
N ARG A 201 -10.53 5.15 13.57
CA ARG A 201 -11.22 4.70 12.33
C ARG A 201 -10.27 4.32 11.21
N SER A 202 -9.02 4.78 11.23
CA SER A 202 -8.00 4.39 10.26
C SER A 202 -7.31 3.06 10.57
N LEU A 203 -7.58 2.47 11.76
CA LEU A 203 -6.98 1.21 12.16
C LEU A 203 -7.75 0.00 11.58
N PHE A 204 -7.08 -1.14 11.57
CA PHE A 204 -7.61 -2.43 11.11
C PHE A 204 -8.01 -2.45 9.62
N THR A 205 -7.46 -1.54 8.82
CA THR A 205 -7.61 -1.63 7.36
C THR A 205 -7.02 -2.94 6.85
N ASN A 206 -7.60 -3.50 5.78
CA ASN A 206 -7.09 -4.71 5.14
C ASN A 206 -6.90 -5.88 6.11
N LEU A 207 -7.96 -6.28 6.83
CA LEU A 207 -7.93 -7.42 7.76
C LEU A 207 -7.35 -8.67 7.10
N LEU A 208 -6.60 -9.45 7.88
CA LEU A 208 -5.96 -10.68 7.43
C LEU A 208 -6.58 -11.92 8.11
N PRO A 209 -6.71 -13.06 7.40
CA PRO A 209 -7.35 -14.26 7.93
C PRO A 209 -6.46 -14.96 8.97
N SER A 210 -6.70 -14.67 10.24
CA SER A 210 -5.92 -15.17 11.38
C SER A 210 -5.84 -16.69 11.43
N HIS A 211 -6.90 -17.37 11.00
CA HIS A 211 -6.97 -18.84 11.02
C HIS A 211 -5.94 -19.51 10.12
N LEU A 212 -5.46 -18.83 9.06
CA LEU A 212 -4.42 -19.35 8.18
C LEU A 212 -3.01 -19.10 8.73
N TYR A 213 -2.80 -17.98 9.41
CA TYR A 213 -1.44 -17.47 9.68
C TYR A 213 -1.02 -17.52 11.14
N ARG A 214 -1.97 -17.70 12.09
CA ARG A 214 -1.69 -17.68 13.54
C ARG A 214 -0.67 -18.73 13.98
N SER A 215 -0.64 -19.89 13.35
CA SER A 215 0.18 -21.03 13.79
C SER A 215 1.46 -21.27 12.99
N SER A 216 1.62 -20.71 11.80
CA SER A 216 2.71 -21.10 10.90
C SER A 216 3.16 -20.02 9.91
N GLY A 217 2.55 -18.85 9.89
CA GLY A 217 2.86 -17.82 8.91
C GLY A 217 3.97 -16.88 9.38
N ASN A 218 4.95 -16.61 8.53
CA ASN A 218 5.82 -15.45 8.67
C ASN A 218 5.10 -14.26 8.03
N PHE A 219 4.76 -13.25 8.83
CA PHE A 219 4.01 -12.06 8.42
C PHE A 219 4.63 -11.35 7.19
N GLN A 220 5.95 -11.34 7.11
CA GLN A 220 6.71 -10.68 6.04
C GLN A 220 6.69 -11.44 4.70
N THR A 221 6.33 -12.72 4.71
CA THR A 221 6.40 -13.55 3.49
C THR A 221 5.11 -14.30 3.18
N MET A 222 4.11 -14.25 4.07
CA MET A 222 2.89 -15.04 3.94
C MET A 222 2.03 -14.68 2.72
N LEU A 223 2.10 -13.44 2.26
CA LEU A 223 1.39 -12.94 1.08
C LEU A 223 2.35 -12.68 -0.10
N ARG A 224 3.53 -13.30 -0.12
CA ARG A 224 4.50 -13.09 -1.21
C ARG A 224 3.99 -13.63 -2.55
N ASP A 225 3.42 -14.82 -2.56
CA ASP A 225 3.10 -15.53 -3.80
C ASP A 225 1.59 -15.67 -4.03
N SER A 226 0.76 -15.39 -3.03
CA SER A 226 -0.69 -15.53 -3.12
C SER A 226 -1.43 -14.83 -1.99
N VAL A 227 -2.70 -14.50 -2.24
CA VAL A 227 -3.70 -14.12 -1.23
C VAL A 227 -4.76 -15.23 -1.21
N PRO A 228 -4.62 -16.26 -0.37
CA PRO A 228 -5.37 -17.52 -0.51
C PRO A 228 -6.85 -17.41 -0.17
N VAL A 229 -7.24 -16.47 0.68
CA VAL A 229 -8.63 -16.18 1.01
C VAL A 229 -8.91 -14.68 1.02
N SER A 230 -10.12 -14.33 0.74
CA SER A 230 -10.59 -12.95 0.62
C SER A 230 -11.74 -12.68 1.59
N GLY A 231 -11.79 -11.46 2.12
CA GLY A 231 -12.92 -10.94 2.89
C GLY A 231 -13.71 -9.88 2.12
N ASN A 232 -13.50 -9.73 0.81
CA ASN A 232 -14.16 -8.70 0.01
C ASN A 232 -14.76 -9.29 -1.27
N ARG A 233 -15.17 -8.43 -2.21
CA ARG A 233 -15.99 -8.76 -3.41
C ARG A 233 -15.27 -9.60 -4.44
N PHE A 234 -13.93 -9.63 -4.42
CA PHE A 234 -13.12 -10.47 -5.30
C PHE A 234 -12.18 -11.36 -4.48
N SER A 235 -11.78 -12.46 -5.10
CA SER A 235 -10.75 -13.38 -4.60
C SER A 235 -9.65 -13.52 -5.64
N VAL A 236 -8.43 -13.78 -5.19
CA VAL A 236 -7.30 -14.06 -6.09
C VAL A 236 -7.43 -15.48 -6.63
N GLU A 237 -7.62 -15.62 -7.94
CA GLU A 237 -7.61 -16.92 -8.63
C GLU A 237 -6.18 -17.38 -8.89
N SER A 238 -5.33 -16.48 -9.36
CA SER A 238 -3.93 -16.78 -9.67
C SER A 238 -3.06 -15.54 -9.75
N ILE A 239 -1.79 -15.70 -9.40
CA ILE A 239 -0.72 -14.74 -9.62
C ILE A 239 0.36 -15.44 -10.44
N ASP A 240 0.61 -14.97 -11.65
CA ASP A 240 1.70 -15.43 -12.52
C ASP A 240 2.73 -14.30 -12.63
N SER A 241 3.64 -14.24 -11.67
CA SER A 241 4.69 -13.21 -11.62
C SER A 241 5.64 -13.29 -12.84
N GLY A 242 5.80 -14.48 -13.42
CA GLY A 242 6.66 -14.67 -14.60
C GLY A 242 6.07 -14.05 -15.87
N ARG A 243 4.75 -13.95 -15.97
CA ARG A 243 4.02 -13.29 -17.07
C ARG A 243 3.48 -11.92 -16.69
N GLY A 244 3.61 -11.52 -15.44
CA GLY A 244 3.05 -10.29 -14.93
C GLY A 244 1.51 -10.27 -14.99
N ILE A 245 0.86 -11.38 -14.63
CA ILE A 245 -0.61 -11.49 -14.68
C ILE A 245 -1.16 -11.84 -13.31
N VAL A 246 -2.07 -11.00 -12.83
CA VAL A 246 -2.88 -11.27 -11.65
C VAL A 246 -4.34 -11.43 -12.09
N THR A 247 -4.97 -12.53 -11.67
CA THR A 247 -6.37 -12.81 -11.99
C THR A 247 -7.19 -12.81 -10.71
N LEU A 248 -8.19 -11.94 -10.68
CA LEU A 248 -9.18 -11.86 -9.63
C LEU A 248 -10.52 -12.39 -10.16
N VAL A 249 -11.23 -13.16 -9.34
CA VAL A 249 -12.57 -13.66 -9.63
C VAL A 249 -13.54 -13.15 -8.60
N ARG A 250 -14.81 -12.97 -9.00
CA ARG A 250 -15.87 -12.60 -8.05
C ARG A 250 -15.90 -13.60 -6.89
N ASN A 251 -15.99 -13.07 -5.68
CA ASN A 251 -16.18 -13.87 -4.48
C ASN A 251 -17.66 -14.23 -4.34
N ASP A 252 -18.05 -15.42 -4.77
CA ASP A 252 -19.45 -15.89 -4.69
C ASP A 252 -19.92 -16.14 -3.25
N ARG A 253 -19.01 -16.06 -2.25
CA ARG A 253 -19.33 -16.13 -0.83
C ARG A 253 -19.40 -14.78 -0.15
N TYR A 254 -19.24 -13.70 -0.91
CA TYR A 254 -19.38 -12.36 -0.34
C TYR A 254 -20.82 -12.17 0.15
N TRP A 255 -20.95 -11.76 1.39
CA TRP A 255 -22.24 -11.67 2.12
C TRP A 255 -22.93 -10.32 1.98
N GLY A 256 -22.19 -9.26 1.59
CA GLY A 256 -22.71 -7.91 1.48
C GLY A 256 -23.74 -7.73 0.38
N SER A 257 -24.47 -6.63 0.45
CA SER A 257 -25.60 -6.33 -0.44
C SER A 257 -25.20 -5.99 -1.88
N ASN A 258 -23.98 -5.49 -2.08
CA ASN A 258 -23.50 -5.01 -3.38
C ASN A 258 -22.45 -5.98 -3.95
N LEU A 259 -22.91 -7.03 -4.61
CA LEU A 259 -22.03 -7.98 -5.29
C LEU A 259 -21.30 -7.34 -6.47
N ALA A 260 -20.11 -7.84 -6.77
CA ALA A 260 -19.41 -7.45 -7.99
C ALA A 260 -20.22 -7.82 -9.24
N LYS A 261 -20.31 -6.89 -10.19
CA LYS A 261 -21.03 -7.09 -11.45
C LYS A 261 -20.23 -7.94 -12.42
N THR A 262 -18.93 -7.68 -12.51
CA THR A 262 -18.04 -8.45 -13.38
C THR A 262 -17.59 -9.75 -12.70
N ASP A 263 -17.43 -10.82 -13.48
CA ASP A 263 -17.01 -12.13 -12.95
C ASP A 263 -15.50 -12.20 -12.72
N LYS A 264 -14.73 -11.48 -13.54
CA LYS A 264 -13.28 -11.59 -13.55
C LYS A 264 -12.58 -10.29 -13.89
N ILE A 265 -11.59 -9.91 -13.09
CA ILE A 265 -10.64 -8.83 -13.37
C ILE A 265 -9.27 -9.43 -13.60
N VAL A 266 -8.62 -9.06 -14.69
CA VAL A 266 -7.24 -9.46 -15.01
C VAL A 266 -6.37 -8.22 -15.05
N LEU A 267 -5.36 -8.18 -14.21
CA LEU A 267 -4.32 -7.15 -14.19
C LEU A 267 -3.11 -7.72 -14.92
N GLN A 268 -2.71 -7.08 -16.02
CA GLN A 268 -1.62 -7.53 -16.86
C GLN A 268 -0.54 -6.47 -16.93
N VAL A 269 0.66 -6.82 -16.53
CA VAL A 269 1.81 -5.90 -16.61
C VAL A 269 2.09 -5.54 -18.05
N GLN A 270 2.29 -4.24 -18.27
CA GLN A 270 2.65 -3.67 -19.54
C GLN A 270 3.55 -2.45 -19.35
N ASP A 271 4.86 -2.63 -19.53
CA ASP A 271 5.85 -1.56 -19.34
C ASP A 271 5.94 -0.61 -20.54
N ASN A 272 5.42 -1.04 -21.69
CA ASN A 272 5.47 -0.26 -22.92
C ASN A 272 4.14 0.43 -23.19
N ALA A 273 4.12 1.74 -23.05
CA ALA A 273 2.91 2.55 -23.26
C ALA A 273 2.33 2.46 -24.69
N ALA A 274 3.18 2.29 -25.71
CA ALA A 274 2.70 2.12 -27.08
C ALA A 274 1.99 0.76 -27.29
N GLU A 275 2.47 -0.27 -26.61
CA GLU A 275 1.82 -1.58 -26.61
C GLU A 275 0.53 -1.57 -25.80
N ALA A 276 0.51 -0.92 -24.63
CA ALA A 276 -0.71 -0.69 -23.86
C ALA A 276 -1.77 0.07 -24.70
N ALA A 277 -1.37 1.10 -25.42
CA ALA A 277 -2.25 1.83 -26.33
C ALA A 277 -2.80 0.95 -27.47
N GLU A 278 -1.99 0.05 -28.01
CA GLU A 278 -2.44 -0.91 -29.02
C GLU A 278 -3.41 -1.94 -28.43
N MET A 279 -3.15 -2.43 -27.21
CA MET A 279 -4.05 -3.35 -26.50
C MET A 279 -5.42 -2.68 -26.19
N LEU A 280 -5.41 -1.39 -25.82
CA LEU A 280 -6.64 -0.60 -25.67
C LEU A 280 -7.37 -0.43 -27.00
N ARG A 281 -6.65 -0.11 -28.09
CA ARG A 281 -7.22 0.13 -29.43
C ARG A 281 -7.87 -1.13 -30.00
N ASN A 282 -7.32 -2.29 -29.76
CA ASN A 282 -7.86 -3.57 -30.26
C ASN A 282 -8.78 -4.28 -29.26
N GLY A 283 -9.07 -3.65 -28.08
CA GLY A 283 -9.99 -4.17 -27.07
C GLY A 283 -9.46 -5.36 -26.27
N GLN A 284 -8.15 -5.64 -26.30
CA GLN A 284 -7.53 -6.66 -25.46
C GLN A 284 -7.56 -6.27 -23.98
N VAL A 285 -7.41 -4.97 -23.69
CA VAL A 285 -7.63 -4.38 -22.38
C VAL A 285 -8.72 -3.31 -22.45
N GLN A 286 -9.48 -3.13 -21.39
CA GLN A 286 -10.53 -2.13 -21.28
C GLN A 286 -10.07 -0.85 -20.59
N GLY A 287 -8.93 -0.94 -19.89
CA GLY A 287 -8.30 0.18 -19.24
C GLY A 287 -6.81 -0.04 -19.01
N ALA A 288 -6.12 1.03 -18.63
CA ALA A 288 -4.73 1.02 -18.25
C ALA A 288 -4.52 1.93 -17.04
N ALA A 289 -3.66 1.50 -16.11
CA ALA A 289 -3.19 2.23 -14.96
C ALA A 289 -1.67 2.11 -14.93
N LEU A 290 -0.97 3.10 -15.48
CA LEU A 290 0.46 3.01 -15.76
C LEU A 290 1.23 4.11 -15.06
N ARG A 291 2.47 3.80 -14.61
CA ARG A 291 3.42 4.83 -14.20
C ARG A 291 3.85 5.63 -15.44
N PRO A 292 3.68 6.97 -15.46
CA PRO A 292 3.96 7.75 -16.66
C PRO A 292 5.45 7.86 -16.95
N LYS A 293 5.82 7.58 -18.20
CA LYS A 293 7.11 7.91 -18.82
C LYS A 293 6.92 9.00 -19.86
N ALA A 294 7.98 9.43 -20.54
CA ALA A 294 7.96 10.56 -21.49
C ALA A 294 6.85 10.50 -22.56
N THR A 295 6.51 9.29 -23.02
CA THR A 295 5.54 9.09 -24.11
C THR A 295 4.23 8.44 -23.68
N THR A 296 4.06 8.14 -22.39
CA THR A 296 2.90 7.35 -21.92
C THR A 296 1.59 8.05 -22.21
N GLN A 297 1.45 9.30 -21.79
CA GLN A 297 0.22 10.06 -22.00
C GLN A 297 -0.08 10.23 -23.51
N LEU A 298 0.92 10.62 -24.30
CA LEU A 298 0.75 10.79 -25.74
C LEU A 298 0.34 9.48 -26.44
N SER A 299 0.90 8.35 -26.03
CA SER A 299 0.54 7.05 -26.59
C SER A 299 -0.91 6.68 -26.29
N LEU A 300 -1.34 6.88 -25.04
CA LEU A 300 -2.70 6.59 -24.60
C LEU A 300 -3.73 7.57 -25.20
N ASP A 301 -3.41 8.86 -25.32
CA ASP A 301 -4.25 9.87 -25.99
C ASP A 301 -4.45 9.58 -27.49
N SER A 302 -3.55 8.82 -28.11
CA SER A 302 -3.67 8.39 -29.51
C SER A 302 -4.74 7.33 -29.76
N VAL A 303 -5.28 6.73 -28.70
CA VAL A 303 -6.34 5.72 -28.80
C VAL A 303 -7.67 6.41 -29.03
N PRO A 304 -8.44 6.05 -30.08
CA PRO A 304 -9.74 6.69 -30.35
C PRO A 304 -10.71 6.56 -29.18
N HIS A 305 -11.34 7.67 -28.81
CA HIS A 305 -12.33 7.73 -27.72
C HIS A 305 -11.80 7.36 -26.33
N SER A 306 -10.47 7.27 -26.15
CA SER A 306 -9.90 7.09 -24.82
C SER A 306 -10.13 8.35 -23.97
N VAL A 307 -10.29 8.11 -22.67
CA VAL A 307 -10.19 9.16 -21.64
C VAL A 307 -8.90 8.89 -20.89
N VAL A 308 -8.00 9.86 -20.91
CA VAL A 308 -6.67 9.74 -20.28
C VAL A 308 -6.55 10.81 -19.20
N GLN A 309 -6.19 10.38 -18.00
CA GLN A 309 -6.04 11.28 -16.85
C GLN A 309 -4.74 10.98 -16.10
N LEU A 310 -4.10 12.05 -15.64
CA LEU A 310 -2.96 11.97 -14.72
C LEU A 310 -3.50 12.05 -13.28
N SER A 311 -3.11 11.09 -12.46
CA SER A 311 -3.48 11.02 -11.03
C SER A 311 -2.23 11.08 -10.18
N PRO A 312 -1.85 12.25 -9.63
CA PRO A 312 -0.82 12.33 -8.61
C PRO A 312 -1.28 11.56 -7.37
N LYS A 313 -0.40 10.72 -6.83
CA LYS A 313 -0.64 9.99 -5.59
C LYS A 313 -0.06 10.79 -4.42
N ASN A 314 -0.63 10.58 -3.24
CA ASN A 314 -0.05 11.10 -2.00
C ASN A 314 1.06 10.15 -1.51
N ARG A 315 2.09 10.02 -2.33
CA ARG A 315 3.23 9.13 -2.14
C ARG A 315 4.46 9.74 -2.80
N TYR A 316 5.57 9.74 -2.09
CA TYR A 316 6.77 10.47 -2.50
C TYR A 316 8.00 9.57 -2.45
N LEU A 317 8.85 9.63 -3.46
CA LEU A 317 10.19 9.04 -3.41
C LEU A 317 11.09 9.96 -2.58
N MET A 318 11.53 9.46 -1.44
CA MET A 318 12.31 10.22 -0.46
C MET A 318 13.75 9.77 -0.45
N LEU A 319 14.69 10.74 -0.35
CA LEU A 319 16.03 10.49 0.16
C LEU A 319 16.01 10.74 1.67
N SER A 320 16.23 9.69 2.47
CA SER A 320 16.28 9.78 3.92
C SER A 320 17.67 9.44 4.42
N LEU A 321 18.27 10.35 5.20
CA LEU A 321 19.60 10.18 5.81
C LEU A 321 19.46 9.40 7.12
N ASN A 322 20.26 8.37 7.28
CA ASN A 322 20.30 7.57 8.50
C ASN A 322 21.03 8.33 9.63
N THR A 323 20.25 8.93 10.55
CA THR A 323 20.82 9.71 11.67
C THR A 323 21.65 8.88 12.66
N ALA A 324 21.53 7.54 12.60
CA ALA A 324 22.34 6.63 13.42
C ALA A 324 23.66 6.23 12.74
N ALA A 325 23.84 6.54 11.46
CA ALA A 325 25.05 6.22 10.75
C ALA A 325 26.22 7.14 11.20
N PRO A 326 27.47 6.65 11.16
CA PRO A 326 28.63 7.47 11.49
C PRO A 326 28.66 8.77 10.68
N HIS A 327 28.97 9.90 11.35
CA HIS A 327 29.04 11.25 10.78
C HIS A 327 27.68 11.87 10.37
N MET A 328 26.55 11.23 10.72
CA MET A 328 25.21 11.77 10.47
C MET A 328 24.58 12.43 11.70
N ASP A 329 25.31 12.60 12.78
CA ASP A 329 24.90 13.30 14.01
C ASP A 329 24.90 14.83 13.84
N ASP A 330 25.75 15.38 12.97
CA ASP A 330 25.84 16.84 12.73
C ASP A 330 24.81 17.31 11.68
N VAL A 331 23.93 18.23 12.07
CA VAL A 331 22.88 18.79 11.20
C VAL A 331 23.49 19.54 10.00
N GLY A 332 24.61 20.23 10.19
CA GLY A 332 25.27 20.99 9.12
C GLY A 332 25.87 20.06 8.05
N GLU A 333 26.38 18.89 8.46
CA GLU A 333 26.84 17.86 7.50
C GLU A 333 25.68 17.26 6.72
N ARG A 334 24.59 16.91 7.41
CA ARG A 334 23.37 16.44 6.73
C ARG A 334 22.84 17.48 5.75
N ALA A 335 22.72 18.73 6.18
CA ALA A 335 22.28 19.84 5.33
C ALA A 335 23.16 20.01 4.10
N ARG A 336 24.49 19.85 4.25
CA ARG A 336 25.41 19.93 3.12
C ARG A 336 25.19 18.81 2.10
N ILE A 337 24.96 17.58 2.57
CA ILE A 337 24.64 16.45 1.70
C ILE A 337 23.37 16.74 0.92
N LEU A 338 22.27 17.09 1.61
CA LEU A 338 20.98 17.35 0.97
C LEU A 338 21.05 18.54 -0.01
N ASN A 339 21.77 19.63 0.36
CA ASN A 339 21.94 20.80 -0.51
C ASN A 339 22.84 20.54 -1.74
N SER A 340 23.56 19.41 -1.78
CA SER A 340 24.35 19.00 -2.95
C SER A 340 23.53 18.20 -3.97
N VAL A 341 22.25 17.94 -3.69
CA VAL A 341 21.36 17.17 -4.56
C VAL A 341 20.48 18.12 -5.40
N ASP A 342 20.64 18.06 -6.70
CA ASP A 342 19.70 18.69 -7.66
C ASP A 342 18.48 17.76 -7.84
N ARG A 343 17.45 18.01 -7.03
CA ARG A 343 16.24 17.20 -6.99
C ARG A 343 15.49 17.15 -8.32
N ASP A 344 15.42 18.29 -9.02
CA ASP A 344 14.69 18.35 -10.30
C ASP A 344 15.36 17.49 -11.36
N THR A 345 16.69 17.44 -11.36
CA THR A 345 17.42 16.52 -12.23
C THR A 345 17.18 15.06 -11.82
N VAL A 346 17.14 14.76 -10.52
CA VAL A 346 16.80 13.40 -10.04
C VAL A 346 15.38 13.02 -10.47
N ALA A 347 14.40 13.91 -10.27
CA ALA A 347 13.00 13.68 -10.66
C ALA A 347 12.86 13.37 -12.15
N ARG A 348 13.49 14.18 -13.02
CA ARG A 348 13.45 13.96 -14.48
C ARG A 348 14.08 12.63 -14.90
N ILE A 349 15.24 12.30 -14.34
CA ILE A 349 15.94 11.07 -14.70
C ILE A 349 15.21 9.84 -14.18
N ALA A 350 14.75 9.85 -12.91
CA ALA A 350 14.06 8.73 -12.30
C ALA A 350 12.69 8.44 -12.91
N SER A 351 11.96 9.51 -13.31
CA SER A 351 10.64 9.34 -13.94
C SER A 351 10.71 9.18 -15.46
N GLU A 352 11.87 9.34 -16.06
CA GLU A 352 12.04 9.42 -17.53
C GLU A 352 11.17 10.52 -18.19
N ARG A 353 10.86 11.63 -17.46
CA ARG A 353 9.97 12.72 -17.89
C ARG A 353 10.67 14.06 -17.79
N MET A 354 10.77 14.76 -18.90
CA MET A 354 11.50 16.05 -18.98
C MET A 354 10.75 17.22 -18.29
N GLU A 355 9.43 17.13 -18.15
CA GLU A 355 8.58 18.20 -17.62
C GLU A 355 8.29 18.06 -16.11
N VAL A 356 8.82 17.01 -15.47
CA VAL A 356 8.65 16.77 -14.06
C VAL A 356 9.68 17.54 -13.25
N SER A 357 9.23 18.14 -12.17
CA SER A 357 10.08 18.70 -11.10
C SER A 357 9.83 17.96 -9.79
N ALA A 358 10.79 18.04 -8.89
CA ALA A 358 10.62 17.56 -7.53
C ALA A 358 9.51 18.36 -6.81
N PRO A 359 8.85 17.76 -5.79
CA PRO A 359 7.86 18.49 -4.99
C PRO A 359 8.50 19.68 -4.28
N HIS A 360 7.92 20.88 -4.44
CA HIS A 360 8.41 22.12 -3.84
C HIS A 360 7.38 22.80 -2.92
N ASP A 361 6.24 22.18 -2.70
CA ASP A 361 5.19 22.73 -1.86
C ASP A 361 5.54 22.68 -0.37
N ALA A 362 4.86 23.51 0.43
CA ALA A 362 5.04 23.54 1.87
C ALA A 362 4.48 22.29 2.58
N ALA A 363 3.75 21.45 1.84
CA ALA A 363 3.15 20.24 2.37
C ALA A 363 4.09 19.02 2.35
N THR A 364 5.28 19.17 1.77
CA THR A 364 6.28 18.10 1.65
C THR A 364 7.62 18.52 2.23
N ILE A 365 8.44 17.53 2.62
CA ILE A 365 9.82 17.74 3.02
C ILE A 365 10.66 18.03 1.77
N SER A 366 10.62 19.28 1.35
CA SER A 366 11.15 19.72 0.07
C SER A 366 12.59 20.25 0.13
N GLY A 367 13.22 20.23 1.31
CA GLY A 367 14.58 20.74 1.46
C GLY A 367 15.02 20.87 2.92
N THR A 368 16.08 21.61 3.12
CA THR A 368 16.55 21.98 4.46
C THR A 368 16.62 23.48 4.60
N SER A 369 16.14 23.99 5.73
CA SER A 369 16.29 25.41 6.10
C SER A 369 17.69 25.74 6.67
N VAL A 370 18.52 24.71 6.89
CA VAL A 370 19.84 24.85 7.51
C VAL A 370 20.90 25.05 6.43
N PRO A 371 21.74 26.10 6.54
CA PRO A 371 22.92 26.22 5.69
C PRO A 371 23.85 25.02 5.89
N GLY A 372 24.31 24.41 4.81
CA GLY A 372 25.30 23.35 4.87
C GLY A 372 26.61 23.82 5.52
N SER A 373 27.35 22.91 6.17
CA SER A 373 28.66 23.15 6.70
C SER A 373 29.60 23.66 5.60
N LYS A 374 30.43 24.66 5.94
CA LYS A 374 31.47 25.21 5.04
C LYS A 374 32.79 24.42 5.09
N SER A 375 32.91 23.48 6.00
CA SER A 375 34.11 22.62 6.09
C SER A 375 34.18 21.69 4.88
N ALA A 376 35.36 21.16 4.57
CA ALA A 376 35.48 20.09 3.60
C ALA A 376 34.71 18.87 4.09
N PHE A 377 34.15 18.05 3.15
CA PHE A 377 33.53 16.80 3.54
C PHE A 377 34.47 15.95 4.39
N PRO A 378 33.96 15.28 5.43
CA PRO A 378 34.79 14.38 6.22
C PRO A 378 35.38 13.29 5.31
N SER A 379 36.64 12.93 5.55
CA SER A 379 37.26 11.81 4.86
C SER A 379 36.64 10.51 5.39
N LEU A 380 35.67 9.99 4.68
CA LEU A 380 35.06 8.72 5.04
C LEU A 380 36.06 7.58 4.76
N SER A 381 36.11 6.58 5.64
CA SER A 381 36.89 5.35 5.43
C SER A 381 36.33 4.48 4.29
N ARG A 382 35.10 4.73 3.87
CA ARG A 382 34.37 4.08 2.79
C ARG A 382 33.46 5.08 2.06
N PRO A 383 33.02 4.82 0.82
CA PRO A 383 32.04 5.64 0.16
C PRO A 383 30.72 5.67 0.95
N PHE A 384 30.02 6.81 0.91
CA PHE A 384 28.66 6.99 1.42
C PHE A 384 27.70 6.03 0.70
N ARG A 385 26.89 5.30 1.43
CA ARG A 385 26.06 4.22 0.91
C ARG A 385 24.59 4.57 0.99
N ILE A 386 23.92 4.55 -0.16
CA ILE A 386 22.48 4.83 -0.31
C ILE A 386 21.80 3.50 -0.61
N ALA A 387 21.09 2.95 0.36
CA ALA A 387 20.32 1.72 0.17
C ALA A 387 19.08 2.00 -0.69
N VAL A 388 18.72 1.05 -1.56
CA VAL A 388 17.55 1.17 -2.43
C VAL A 388 17.02 -0.21 -2.78
N ASP A 389 15.69 -0.33 -2.87
CA ASP A 389 15.06 -1.58 -3.27
C ASP A 389 15.39 -1.93 -4.73
N GLN A 390 15.79 -3.20 -4.91
CA GLN A 390 16.17 -3.74 -6.21
C GLN A 390 15.01 -3.91 -7.20
N SER A 391 13.78 -3.95 -6.70
CA SER A 391 12.59 -4.19 -7.51
C SER A 391 11.99 -2.90 -8.10
N ASP A 392 12.42 -1.70 -7.65
CA ASP A 392 11.93 -0.41 -8.16
C ASP A 392 13.00 0.31 -8.99
N ASP A 393 12.85 0.28 -10.31
CA ASP A 393 13.78 0.89 -11.25
C ASP A 393 13.87 2.41 -11.11
N ALA A 394 12.78 3.09 -10.76
CA ALA A 394 12.77 4.53 -10.55
C ALA A 394 13.57 4.91 -9.30
N ALA A 395 13.37 4.18 -8.19
CA ALA A 395 14.14 4.38 -6.96
C ALA A 395 15.62 4.07 -7.17
N VAL A 396 15.96 2.96 -7.87
CA VAL A 396 17.34 2.60 -8.21
C VAL A 396 18.01 3.69 -9.04
N THR A 397 17.28 4.24 -10.02
CA THR A 397 17.77 5.32 -10.89
C THR A 397 17.98 6.61 -10.10
N ALA A 398 17.04 6.95 -9.20
CA ALA A 398 17.18 8.09 -8.30
C ALA A 398 18.40 7.95 -7.38
N ALA A 399 18.56 6.79 -6.71
CA ALA A 399 19.68 6.54 -5.81
C ALA A 399 21.05 6.62 -6.52
N ARG A 400 21.16 6.10 -7.74
CA ARG A 400 22.36 6.22 -8.56
C ARG A 400 22.64 7.66 -8.94
N THR A 401 21.62 8.41 -9.38
CA THR A 401 21.75 9.82 -9.75
C THR A 401 22.19 10.66 -8.54
N VAL A 402 21.61 10.45 -7.35
CA VAL A 402 22.04 11.12 -6.11
C VAL A 402 23.49 10.76 -5.78
N ALA A 403 23.88 9.49 -5.87
CA ALA A 403 25.26 9.07 -5.60
C ALA A 403 26.27 9.72 -6.55
N ASP A 404 25.92 9.86 -7.82
CA ASP A 404 26.76 10.52 -8.84
C ASP A 404 26.89 12.02 -8.55
N GLN A 405 25.82 12.71 -8.22
CA GLN A 405 25.84 14.14 -7.85
C GLN A 405 26.70 14.40 -6.61
N LEU A 406 26.56 13.57 -5.56
CA LEU A 406 27.38 13.67 -4.36
C LEU A 406 28.86 13.43 -4.68
N THR A 407 29.17 12.43 -5.50
CA THR A 407 30.54 12.15 -5.93
C THR A 407 31.14 13.32 -6.74
N GLN A 408 30.36 13.94 -7.62
CA GLN A 408 30.77 15.15 -8.36
C GLN A 408 31.00 16.35 -7.42
N ALA A 409 30.21 16.45 -6.36
CA ALA A 409 30.40 17.47 -5.31
C ALA A 409 31.62 17.20 -4.41
N GLY A 410 32.36 16.11 -4.62
CA GLY A 410 33.54 15.72 -3.85
C GLY A 410 33.24 14.84 -2.63
N PHE A 411 32.04 14.27 -2.56
CA PHE A 411 31.61 13.33 -1.51
C PHE A 411 31.38 11.94 -2.10
N PRO A 412 32.38 11.04 -2.06
CA PRO A 412 32.28 9.73 -2.69
C PRO A 412 31.05 8.95 -2.18
N ALA A 413 30.14 8.62 -3.07
CA ALA A 413 28.89 7.92 -2.76
C ALA A 413 28.60 6.78 -3.72
N LYS A 414 27.78 5.83 -3.32
CA LYS A 414 27.30 4.75 -4.17
C LYS A 414 25.92 4.24 -3.74
N ALA A 415 25.10 3.82 -4.70
CA ALA A 415 23.88 3.08 -4.43
C ALA A 415 24.20 1.64 -4.01
N LEU A 416 23.48 1.13 -3.02
CA LEU A 416 23.44 -0.27 -2.58
C LEU A 416 22.06 -0.82 -2.95
N VAL A 417 22.00 -1.60 -4.03
CA VAL A 417 20.78 -2.23 -4.51
C VAL A 417 20.59 -3.55 -3.77
N MET A 418 19.48 -3.70 -3.04
CA MET A 418 19.18 -4.88 -2.20
C MET A 418 17.66 -5.03 -2.02
N PRO A 419 17.16 -6.16 -1.49
CA PRO A 419 15.74 -6.30 -1.16
C PRO A 419 15.29 -5.25 -0.13
N ALA A 420 14.05 -4.73 -0.28
CA ALA A 420 13.50 -3.71 0.63
C ALA A 420 13.50 -4.15 2.10
N LEU A 421 13.18 -5.40 2.37
CA LEU A 421 13.20 -5.96 3.73
C LEU A 421 14.60 -5.91 4.36
N ASP A 422 15.65 -6.21 3.59
CA ASP A 422 17.04 -6.14 4.08
C ASP A 422 17.45 -4.70 4.44
N ILE A 423 16.85 -3.69 3.77
CA ILE A 423 17.10 -2.28 4.08
C ILE A 423 16.64 -1.97 5.50
N VAL A 424 15.39 -2.31 5.82
CA VAL A 424 14.76 -1.95 7.11
C VAL A 424 15.16 -2.87 8.26
N GLU A 425 15.46 -4.14 7.99
CA GLU A 425 15.86 -5.10 9.02
C GLU A 425 17.35 -5.05 9.37
N SER A 426 18.19 -4.68 8.43
CA SER A 426 19.64 -4.79 8.64
C SER A 426 20.46 -3.58 8.18
N ALA A 427 20.23 -3.07 6.95
CA ALA A 427 21.14 -2.07 6.39
C ALA A 427 21.08 -0.73 7.14
N LEU A 428 19.89 -0.26 7.49
CA LEU A 428 19.69 0.95 8.28
C LEU A 428 20.01 0.71 9.77
N PRO A 429 19.43 -0.31 10.46
CA PRO A 429 19.67 -0.54 11.88
C PRO A 429 21.13 -0.80 12.24
N LEU A 430 21.87 -1.48 11.38
CA LEU A 430 23.26 -1.84 11.62
C LEU A 430 24.26 -0.80 11.06
N GLY A 431 23.80 0.33 10.52
CA GLY A 431 24.63 1.36 9.93
C GLY A 431 25.42 0.92 8.68
N PHE A 432 24.95 -0.12 7.99
CA PHE A 432 25.52 -0.50 6.71
C PHE A 432 25.14 0.49 5.60
N ALA A 433 23.97 1.10 5.71
CA ALA A 433 23.55 2.20 4.86
C ALA A 433 23.59 3.52 5.61
N ASP A 434 24.08 4.57 4.94
CA ASP A 434 24.14 5.93 5.46
C ASP A 434 22.89 6.74 5.08
N ALA A 435 22.17 6.27 4.07
CA ALA A 435 20.90 6.82 3.60
C ALA A 435 20.10 5.75 2.88
N THR A 436 18.83 6.05 2.60
CA THR A 436 17.98 5.24 1.71
C THR A 436 17.22 6.13 0.74
N VAL A 437 16.91 5.58 -0.45
CA VAL A 437 15.93 6.12 -1.39
C VAL A 437 14.78 5.13 -1.45
N ALA A 438 13.61 5.54 -0.96
CA ALA A 438 12.44 4.70 -0.87
C ALA A 438 11.16 5.53 -1.02
N TRP A 439 10.09 4.89 -1.45
CA TRP A 439 8.76 5.48 -1.46
C TRP A 439 8.23 5.57 -0.02
N GLN A 440 7.46 6.61 0.22
CA GLN A 440 6.82 6.87 1.49
C GLN A 440 5.45 7.48 1.22
N SER A 441 4.42 6.97 1.90
CA SER A 441 3.08 7.55 1.85
C SER A 441 3.07 8.94 2.48
N GLY A 442 2.17 9.82 2.01
CA GLY A 442 2.05 11.17 2.54
C GLY A 442 1.40 11.20 3.92
N ASP A 443 1.73 12.25 4.67
CA ASP A 443 1.31 12.44 6.06
C ASP A 443 -0.08 13.06 6.14
N THR A 444 -1.14 12.31 5.86
CA THR A 444 -2.52 12.80 5.90
C THR A 444 -3.24 12.50 7.21
N THR A 445 -2.74 11.54 7.97
CA THR A 445 -3.34 11.13 9.25
C THR A 445 -2.38 11.33 10.41
N ALA A 446 -2.92 11.47 11.62
CA ALA A 446 -2.10 11.53 12.83
C ALA A 446 -1.29 10.23 13.04
N SER A 447 -1.79 9.08 12.58
CA SER A 447 -1.08 7.81 12.61
C SER A 447 0.14 7.82 11.71
N ALA A 448 0.00 8.24 10.45
CA ALA A 448 1.10 8.34 9.50
C ALA A 448 2.19 9.29 10.00
N LEU A 449 1.81 10.49 10.47
CA LEU A 449 2.75 11.44 11.08
C LEU A 449 3.53 10.82 12.26
N ALA A 450 2.82 10.10 13.14
CA ALA A 450 3.45 9.45 14.28
C ALA A 450 4.33 8.28 13.87
N SER A 451 3.98 7.55 12.80
CA SER A 451 4.76 6.45 12.27
C SER A 451 6.06 6.93 11.61
N HIS A 452 5.99 8.03 10.85
CA HIS A 452 7.14 8.58 10.12
C HIS A 452 8.10 9.37 11.02
N TYR A 453 7.61 10.12 12.02
CA TYR A 453 8.42 11.08 12.77
C TYR A 453 8.37 10.92 14.29
N GLY A 454 7.47 10.09 14.83
CA GLY A 454 7.41 9.84 16.27
C GLY A 454 8.54 8.95 16.75
N CYS A 455 8.92 9.13 18.03
CA CYS A 455 9.83 8.23 18.71
C CYS A 455 9.15 6.89 19.03
N THR A 456 9.93 5.81 19.02
CA THR A 456 9.42 4.51 19.51
C THR A 456 9.22 4.57 21.04
N SER A 457 8.38 3.69 21.57
CA SER A 457 8.19 3.56 23.03
C SER A 457 9.50 3.22 23.77
N ALA A 458 10.46 2.61 23.07
CA ALA A 458 11.79 2.27 23.62
C ALA A 458 12.73 3.47 23.73
N ASP A 459 12.53 4.52 22.91
CA ASP A 459 13.38 5.72 22.88
C ASP A 459 12.86 6.84 23.79
N ARG A 460 11.64 6.72 24.29
CA ARG A 460 11.08 7.70 25.24
C ARG A 460 11.79 7.59 26.59
N PRO A 461 12.23 8.71 27.18
CA PRO A 461 12.79 8.67 28.53
C PRO A 461 11.75 8.06 29.47
N SER A 462 12.12 6.95 30.11
CA SER A 462 11.31 6.38 31.18
C SER A 462 11.09 7.47 32.22
N LYS A 463 9.85 7.94 32.38
CA LYS A 463 9.47 8.63 33.60
C LYS A 463 9.85 7.68 34.72
N GLU A 464 10.75 8.09 35.62
CA GLU A 464 11.02 7.39 36.85
C GLU A 464 9.67 7.01 37.49
N MET A 465 9.30 5.76 37.33
CA MET A 465 8.28 5.16 38.17
C MET A 465 8.90 5.09 39.55
N ASP A 466 8.40 5.94 40.44
CA ASP A 466 8.63 5.88 41.87
C ASP A 466 8.58 4.43 42.31
N SER A 467 9.77 3.85 42.52
CA SER A 467 9.95 2.56 43.13
C SER A 467 9.78 2.68 44.62
N ASP A 468 8.53 2.72 45.08
CA ASP A 468 8.24 2.40 46.46
C ASP A 468 6.96 1.54 46.53
N LYS A 469 7.19 0.28 46.80
CA LYS A 469 6.35 -0.81 47.29
C LYS A 469 6.28 -2.03 46.35
N SER A 470 7.13 -2.97 46.61
CA SER A 470 6.82 -4.30 47.17
C SER A 470 7.90 -5.32 46.80
N SER A 471 8.86 -5.39 47.68
CA SER A 471 9.58 -6.64 47.92
C SER A 471 8.69 -7.51 48.79
N GLU A 472 8.21 -8.59 48.25
CA GLU A 472 8.03 -9.86 48.97
C GLU A 472 7.40 -10.91 48.06
N LEU A 473 8.09 -12.03 48.05
CA LEU A 473 7.60 -13.39 47.83
C LEU A 473 8.07 -14.12 46.56
N MET A 474 8.93 -15.06 46.93
CA MET A 474 9.12 -16.43 46.42
C MET A 474 10.12 -16.68 45.29
N GLU A 475 11.30 -17.07 45.75
CA GLU A 475 12.17 -17.99 45.01
C GLU A 475 11.53 -19.39 44.89
N PRO A 476 11.74 -20.12 43.84
CA PRO A 476 11.78 -21.57 43.91
C PRO A 476 13.20 -22.11 43.72
N GLU A 477 13.50 -23.03 44.61
CA GLU A 477 14.72 -23.77 44.78
C GLU A 477 15.25 -24.48 43.52
N SER A 478 16.56 -24.44 43.42
CA SER A 478 17.38 -25.20 42.49
C SER A 478 17.43 -26.66 42.85
N SER A 479 17.30 -27.55 41.88
CA SER A 479 17.84 -28.89 41.93
C SER A 479 18.55 -29.25 40.63
N THR A 480 19.87 -29.26 40.69
CA THR A 480 20.79 -29.88 39.73
C THR A 480 20.79 -31.39 39.89
N PRO A 481 21.16 -32.14 38.86
CA PRO A 481 22.24 -33.12 39.03
C PRO A 481 23.33 -33.03 37.95
N SER A 482 24.51 -33.28 38.46
CA SER A 482 25.84 -33.25 37.90
C SER A 482 26.18 -34.38 36.92
N SER A 483 26.96 -34.00 35.88
CA SER A 483 28.23 -34.56 35.33
C SER A 483 28.22 -35.86 34.53
N PRO A 484 29.19 -36.16 33.65
CA PRO A 484 30.60 -35.81 33.73
C PRO A 484 31.32 -35.37 32.43
N SER A 485 32.51 -34.86 32.67
CA SER A 485 33.59 -34.37 31.83
C SER A 485 34.07 -35.25 30.68
N SER A 486 34.50 -34.60 29.59
CA SER A 486 35.62 -35.03 28.75
C SER A 486 36.43 -33.83 28.27
N GLU A 487 37.75 -33.97 28.37
CA GLU A 487 38.81 -32.98 28.15
C GLU A 487 38.97 -32.52 26.67
N PRO A 488 39.66 -31.39 26.43
CA PRO A 488 39.75 -30.77 25.10
C PRO A 488 41.04 -31.11 24.34
N VAL A 489 40.90 -31.11 23.01
CA VAL A 489 42.01 -31.13 22.05
C VAL A 489 42.30 -29.69 21.60
N PRO A 490 43.55 -29.21 21.52
CA PRO A 490 43.87 -27.85 21.16
C PRO A 490 43.99 -27.65 19.65
N THR A 491 43.44 -26.54 19.15
CA THR A 491 43.73 -25.98 17.81
C THR A 491 44.17 -24.52 17.92
N PRO A 492 44.98 -24.04 16.96
CA PRO A 492 45.87 -22.89 17.20
C PRO A 492 45.22 -21.52 16.93
N ASP A 493 45.85 -20.53 17.55
CA ASP A 493 45.64 -19.11 17.54
C ASP A 493 45.18 -18.48 16.21
N SER A 494 44.05 -17.78 16.28
CA SER A 494 43.84 -16.57 15.50
C SER A 494 43.16 -15.53 16.40
N ALA A 495 43.90 -14.46 16.66
CA ALA A 495 43.47 -13.34 17.46
C ALA A 495 42.29 -12.62 16.80
N SER A 496 41.12 -12.70 17.42
CA SER A 496 39.98 -11.82 17.14
C SER A 496 39.92 -10.70 18.17
N PRO A 497 39.62 -9.46 17.77
CA PRO A 497 39.50 -8.34 18.73
C PRO A 497 38.22 -8.51 19.57
N SER A 498 38.34 -8.09 20.82
CA SER A 498 37.36 -8.10 21.90
C SER A 498 35.91 -7.83 21.47
N ALA A 499 35.04 -8.78 21.69
CA ALA A 499 33.60 -8.77 21.30
C ALA A 499 32.68 -8.10 22.36
N THR A 500 33.17 -7.21 23.21
CA THR A 500 32.37 -6.65 24.31
C THR A 500 31.82 -5.25 24.06
N ASP A 501 32.27 -4.52 23.00
CA ASP A 501 31.80 -3.15 22.73
C ASP A 501 30.82 -3.02 21.54
N THR A 502 30.66 -4.10 20.76
CA THR A 502 29.77 -4.09 19.60
C THR A 502 28.32 -4.51 19.91
N GLY A 503 28.12 -5.20 21.02
CA GLY A 503 26.79 -5.75 21.39
C GLY A 503 25.79 -4.70 21.85
N ASP A 504 26.25 -3.70 22.62
CA ASP A 504 25.38 -2.66 23.15
C ASP A 504 25.07 -1.58 22.10
N ALA A 505 26.07 -1.24 21.26
CA ALA A 505 25.86 -0.36 20.11
C ALA A 505 24.87 -0.97 19.11
N ARG A 506 24.98 -2.27 18.83
CA ARG A 506 24.07 -3.00 17.95
C ARG A 506 22.63 -3.02 18.49
N LYS A 507 22.44 -3.31 19.78
CA LYS A 507 21.11 -3.28 20.43
C LYS A 507 20.50 -1.87 20.46
N SER A 508 21.33 -0.84 20.65
CA SER A 508 20.90 0.55 20.61
C SER A 508 20.49 0.98 19.21
N MET A 509 21.19 0.51 18.17
CA MET A 509 20.84 0.77 16.78
C MET A 509 19.57 0.00 16.35
N GLU A 510 19.44 -1.29 16.71
CA GLU A 510 18.24 -2.08 16.46
C GLU A 510 16.98 -1.45 17.09
N LYS A 511 17.09 -0.83 18.27
CA LYS A 511 16.00 -0.10 18.91
C LYS A 511 15.58 1.16 18.15
N LYS A 512 16.51 1.85 17.50
CA LYS A 512 16.28 3.13 16.82
C LYS A 512 15.43 2.97 15.54
N TYR A 513 15.44 1.79 14.92
CA TYR A 513 14.71 1.46 13.69
C TYR A 513 13.57 0.48 13.93
N ALA A 514 12.98 0.47 15.13
CA ALA A 514 11.81 -0.37 15.41
C ALA A 514 10.59 -0.01 14.54
N ARG A 515 10.58 1.17 13.90
CA ARG A 515 9.58 1.60 12.92
C ARG A 515 10.21 1.74 11.55
N ALA A 516 9.88 0.83 10.64
CA ALA A 516 10.35 0.87 9.26
C ALA A 516 9.93 2.14 8.51
N ALA A 517 8.77 2.70 8.85
CA ALA A 517 8.28 3.96 8.28
C ALA A 517 9.18 5.17 8.61
N ASN A 518 9.87 5.17 9.76
CA ASN A 518 10.84 6.21 10.10
C ASN A 518 12.22 5.88 9.53
N MET A 519 12.38 6.02 8.23
CA MET A 519 13.60 5.66 7.49
C MET A 519 14.83 6.49 7.89
N SER A 520 14.63 7.67 8.49
CA SER A 520 15.74 8.51 8.98
C SER A 520 16.24 8.12 10.37
N GLY A 521 15.45 7.38 11.13
CA GLY A 521 15.71 7.10 12.54
C GLY A 521 15.74 8.34 13.42
N LEU A 522 15.21 9.50 12.95
CA LEU A 522 15.12 10.71 13.75
C LEU A 522 14.13 10.49 14.89
N CYS A 523 14.57 10.76 16.12
CA CYS A 523 13.71 10.84 17.30
C CYS A 523 13.94 12.21 17.96
N ASP A 524 13.03 13.14 17.72
CA ASP A 524 13.02 14.47 18.32
C ASP A 524 11.87 14.55 19.32
N PRO A 525 12.11 14.83 20.64
CA PRO A 525 11.06 14.85 21.66
C PRO A 525 9.98 15.89 21.42
N GLU A 526 10.29 17.00 20.73
CA GLU A 526 9.30 18.03 20.40
C GLU A 526 8.36 17.52 19.29
N ILE A 527 8.91 16.89 18.25
CA ILE A 527 8.12 16.24 17.19
C ILE A 527 7.24 15.14 17.82
N ASP A 528 7.83 14.25 18.65
CA ASP A 528 7.09 13.16 19.29
C ASP A 528 5.91 13.68 20.13
N THR A 529 6.10 14.80 20.83
CA THR A 529 5.01 15.42 21.60
C THR A 529 3.91 15.94 20.69
N GLN A 530 4.26 16.67 19.62
CA GLN A 530 3.29 17.25 18.69
C GLN A 530 2.46 16.19 17.96
N VAL A 531 3.10 15.14 17.41
CA VAL A 531 2.38 14.07 16.70
C VAL A 531 1.48 13.27 17.64
N ARG A 532 1.90 13.09 18.91
CA ARG A 532 1.10 12.42 19.92
C ARG A 532 -0.13 13.27 20.32
N GLU A 533 0.03 14.56 20.55
CA GLU A 533 -1.06 15.49 20.85
C GLU A 533 -2.11 15.49 19.72
N ALA A 534 -1.67 15.43 18.45
CA ALA A 534 -2.57 15.30 17.32
C ALA A 534 -3.29 13.95 17.31
N ALA A 535 -2.58 12.86 17.59
CA ALA A 535 -3.17 11.51 17.65
C ALA A 535 -4.18 11.35 18.79
N GLU A 536 -3.97 12.06 19.90
CA GLU A 536 -4.86 12.10 21.08
C GLU A 536 -6.01 13.13 20.91
N GLY A 537 -6.01 13.94 19.83
CA GLY A 537 -7.06 14.93 19.54
C GLY A 537 -6.90 16.27 20.25
N PHE A 538 -5.75 16.54 20.85
CA PHE A 538 -5.45 17.82 21.48
C PHE A 538 -4.89 18.87 20.51
N ALA A 539 -4.52 18.47 19.30
CA ALA A 539 -4.05 19.35 18.24
C ALA A 539 -4.67 18.99 16.89
N ASP A 540 -4.80 19.97 16.01
CA ASP A 540 -5.23 19.75 14.64
C ASP A 540 -4.13 19.03 13.85
N VAL A 541 -4.51 18.04 13.03
CA VAL A 541 -3.56 17.21 12.28
C VAL A 541 -2.83 18.03 11.22
N ASN A 542 -3.52 18.93 10.50
CA ASN A 542 -2.91 19.73 9.45
C ASN A 542 -1.93 20.78 10.01
N ASP A 543 -2.33 21.44 11.10
CA ASP A 543 -1.46 22.38 11.81
C ASP A 543 -0.21 21.67 12.39
N THR A 544 -0.39 20.46 12.90
CA THR A 544 0.70 19.61 13.42
C THR A 544 1.63 19.19 12.28
N LYS A 545 1.07 18.71 11.15
CA LYS A 545 1.84 18.35 9.96
C LYS A 545 2.78 19.49 9.54
N GLN A 546 2.25 20.71 9.45
CA GLN A 546 3.05 21.85 9.03
C GLN A 546 4.24 22.13 9.99
N LYS A 547 4.00 22.10 11.30
CA LYS A 547 5.05 22.27 12.31
C LYS A 547 6.09 21.16 12.27
N VAL A 548 5.63 19.91 12.11
CA VAL A 548 6.52 18.74 11.99
C VAL A 548 7.40 18.87 10.75
N ILE A 549 6.83 19.20 9.58
CA ILE A 549 7.59 19.42 8.34
C ILE A 549 8.64 20.51 8.52
N GLU A 550 8.30 21.66 9.10
CA GLU A 550 9.26 22.74 9.40
C GLU A 550 10.38 22.25 10.29
N LYS A 551 10.06 21.47 11.33
CA LYS A 551 11.05 20.93 12.26
C LYS A 551 11.94 19.90 11.59
N VAL A 552 11.39 18.95 10.83
CA VAL A 552 12.14 17.94 10.06
C VAL A 552 13.08 18.61 9.05
N ASN A 553 12.61 19.65 8.34
CA ASN A 553 13.45 20.45 7.45
C ASN A 553 14.60 21.12 8.20
N SER A 554 14.38 21.56 9.46
CA SER A 554 15.44 22.13 10.30
C SER A 554 16.45 21.08 10.77
N GLN A 555 16.08 19.81 10.82
CA GLN A 555 16.97 18.70 11.15
C GLN A 555 17.73 18.14 9.94
N ALA A 556 17.37 18.55 8.72
CA ALA A 556 18.03 18.13 7.48
C ALA A 556 18.17 16.60 7.35
N VAL A 557 17.10 15.86 7.54
CA VAL A 557 17.15 14.37 7.52
C VAL A 557 16.54 13.76 6.28
N SER A 558 15.67 14.47 5.57
CA SER A 558 14.96 13.90 4.41
C SER A 558 14.77 14.93 3.30
N LEU A 559 14.53 14.45 2.08
CA LEU A 559 14.38 15.25 0.88
C LEU A 559 13.45 14.53 -0.09
N ALA A 560 12.31 15.12 -0.44
CA ALA A 560 11.44 14.58 -1.47
C ALA A 560 12.06 14.77 -2.86
N LEU A 561 12.17 13.67 -3.60
CA LEU A 561 12.79 13.63 -4.92
C LEU A 561 11.76 13.61 -6.05
N LEU A 562 10.67 12.85 -5.88
CA LEU A 562 9.64 12.64 -6.91
C LEU A 562 8.29 12.37 -6.24
N GLN A 563 7.22 12.93 -6.79
CA GLN A 563 5.86 12.54 -6.43
C GLN A 563 5.42 11.37 -7.31
N ASP A 564 4.85 10.34 -6.71
CA ASP A 564 4.27 9.23 -7.46
C ASP A 564 3.07 9.70 -8.27
N THR A 565 2.93 9.18 -9.46
CA THR A 565 1.88 9.58 -10.39
C THR A 565 1.49 8.37 -11.22
N GLU A 566 0.20 8.20 -11.45
CA GLU A 566 -0.35 7.18 -12.31
C GLU A 566 -1.07 7.84 -13.49
N VAL A 567 -0.91 7.30 -14.70
CA VAL A 567 -1.74 7.64 -15.85
C VAL A 567 -2.82 6.58 -15.96
N PHE A 568 -4.04 7.04 -15.85
CA PHE A 568 -5.22 6.21 -16.05
C PHE A 568 -5.80 6.45 -17.43
N ALA A 569 -6.09 5.38 -18.17
CA ALA A 569 -6.76 5.44 -19.45
C ALA A 569 -7.87 4.40 -19.55
N THR A 570 -9.02 4.80 -20.09
CA THR A 570 -10.12 3.89 -20.42
C THR A 570 -10.66 4.17 -21.80
N THR A 571 -11.35 3.19 -22.36
CA THR A 571 -12.14 3.31 -23.58
C THR A 571 -13.62 3.08 -23.24
N PRO A 572 -14.58 3.44 -24.13
CA PRO A 572 -15.99 3.13 -23.93
C PRO A 572 -16.33 1.62 -23.86
N ALA A 573 -15.33 0.74 -24.04
CA ALA A 573 -15.46 -0.68 -23.77
C ALA A 573 -15.63 -1.00 -22.27
N LEU A 574 -15.30 -0.03 -21.37
CA LEU A 574 -15.52 -0.12 -19.95
C LEU A 574 -16.68 0.80 -19.54
N GLU A 575 -17.72 0.24 -18.96
CA GLU A 575 -18.75 1.01 -18.25
C GLU A 575 -18.38 1.09 -16.77
N ALA A 576 -18.02 2.28 -16.31
CA ALA A 576 -17.59 2.53 -14.94
C ALA A 576 -18.41 3.70 -14.34
N PRO A 577 -19.55 3.44 -13.68
CA PRO A 577 -20.57 4.45 -13.35
C PRO A 577 -20.12 5.57 -12.43
N ARG A 578 -19.05 5.40 -11.69
CA ARG A 578 -18.52 6.40 -10.75
C ARG A 578 -17.20 7.02 -11.18
N LEU A 579 -16.65 6.61 -12.32
CA LEU A 579 -15.47 7.28 -12.85
C LEU A 579 -15.91 8.55 -13.58
N PRO A 580 -15.41 9.74 -13.20
CA PRO A 580 -15.75 10.99 -13.86
C PRO A 580 -15.05 11.07 -15.21
N LEU A 581 -15.53 10.32 -16.18
CA LEU A 581 -14.98 10.28 -17.55
C LEU A 581 -15.09 11.62 -18.29
N LYS A 582 -15.64 12.67 -17.66
CA LYS A 582 -15.88 13.99 -18.32
C LYS A 582 -15.51 15.22 -17.49
N SER A 583 -15.22 15.11 -16.20
CA SER A 583 -15.05 16.29 -15.32
C SER A 583 -13.64 16.51 -14.79
N GLY A 584 -12.66 15.69 -15.17
CA GLY A 584 -11.23 15.98 -14.87
C GLY A 584 -10.74 15.62 -13.48
N GLU A 585 -11.57 15.09 -12.60
CA GLU A 585 -11.13 14.62 -11.28
C GLU A 585 -11.46 13.14 -11.14
N LEU A 586 -10.42 12.31 -11.02
CA LEU A 586 -10.58 10.92 -10.61
C LEU A 586 -10.90 10.87 -9.12
N PRO A 587 -11.67 9.87 -8.64
CA PRO A 587 -11.77 9.60 -7.23
C PRO A 587 -10.34 9.41 -6.68
N THR A 588 -9.91 10.34 -5.86
CA THR A 588 -8.60 10.31 -5.20
C THR A 588 -8.72 9.60 -3.86
N THR A 589 -9.38 8.46 -3.81
CA THR A 589 -9.29 7.63 -2.62
C THR A 589 -7.82 7.25 -2.49
N GLU A 590 -7.18 7.64 -1.39
CA GLU A 590 -5.75 7.42 -1.18
C GLU A 590 -5.38 5.95 -1.26
N ARG A 591 -6.31 5.07 -0.88
CA ARG A 591 -6.16 3.62 -0.95
C ARG A 591 -7.14 3.02 -1.97
N GLY A 592 -6.64 2.20 -2.86
CA GLY A 592 -7.44 1.54 -3.91
C GLY A 592 -7.67 2.36 -5.18
N GLY A 593 -7.56 3.69 -5.14
CA GLY A 593 -7.71 4.55 -6.31
C GLY A 593 -8.97 4.26 -7.12
N ILE A 594 -8.85 4.23 -8.44
CA ILE A 594 -9.95 3.91 -9.36
C ILE A 594 -10.53 2.51 -9.16
N PHE A 595 -9.73 1.55 -8.67
CA PHE A 595 -10.15 0.17 -8.48
C PHE A 595 -11.16 0.00 -7.33
N SER A 596 -11.29 0.98 -6.43
CA SER A 596 -12.34 0.99 -5.41
C SER A 596 -13.74 0.89 -6.02
N THR A 597 -13.93 1.37 -7.26
CA THR A 597 -15.20 1.30 -8.00
C THR A 597 -15.33 0.05 -8.88
N ALA A 598 -14.28 -0.77 -8.99
CA ALA A 598 -14.26 -1.93 -9.88
C ALA A 598 -15.37 -2.96 -9.66
N PRO A 599 -15.93 -3.15 -8.45
CA PRO A 599 -17.10 -4.00 -8.27
C PRO A 599 -18.33 -3.56 -9.08
N LEU A 600 -18.40 -2.30 -9.48
CA LEU A 600 -19.51 -1.74 -10.26
C LEU A 600 -19.27 -1.76 -11.78
N TRP A 601 -18.07 -2.12 -12.21
CA TRP A 601 -17.69 -2.11 -13.61
C TRP A 601 -18.37 -3.20 -14.40
N THR A 602 -18.71 -2.88 -15.65
CA THR A 602 -19.23 -3.82 -16.66
C THR A 602 -18.53 -3.57 -17.98
N ARG A 603 -18.50 -4.60 -18.81
CA ARG A 603 -17.98 -4.49 -20.16
C ARG A 603 -19.10 -4.05 -21.10
N ASN A 604 -18.84 -3.03 -21.91
CA ASN A 604 -19.74 -2.64 -23.00
C ASN A 604 -19.47 -3.53 -24.22
N GLU A 605 -20.34 -4.53 -24.44
CA GLU A 605 -20.21 -5.48 -25.55
C GLU A 605 -20.52 -4.84 -26.91
N ASP A 606 -21.33 -3.77 -26.93
CA ASP A 606 -21.69 -3.04 -28.15
C ASP A 606 -20.53 -2.17 -28.67
N TYR A 607 -19.53 -1.91 -27.84
CA TYR A 607 -18.34 -1.19 -28.23
C TYR A 607 -17.33 -2.14 -28.89
N SER A 608 -17.58 -2.46 -30.17
CA SER A 608 -16.52 -3.00 -31.03
C SER A 608 -15.63 -1.85 -31.45
N VAL A 609 -14.38 -1.83 -31.01
CA VAL A 609 -13.36 -0.95 -31.59
C VAL A 609 -13.37 -1.21 -33.10
N LEU A 610 -13.75 -0.19 -33.87
CA LEU A 610 -13.81 -0.29 -35.33
C LEU A 610 -12.43 -0.74 -35.82
N GLN A 611 -12.33 -1.99 -36.27
CA GLN A 611 -11.16 -2.41 -37.02
C GLN A 611 -11.03 -1.48 -38.25
N PRO A 612 -9.86 -0.96 -38.57
CA PRO A 612 -9.69 -0.19 -39.78
C PRO A 612 -9.93 -1.12 -40.96
N GLY A 613 -11.13 -1.08 -41.53
CA GLY A 613 -11.51 -1.93 -42.67
C GLY A 613 -12.97 -2.40 -42.69
N SER A 614 -13.72 -2.36 -41.63
CA SER A 614 -15.17 -2.67 -41.66
C SER A 614 -15.99 -1.38 -41.85
N GLY A 615 -16.19 -1.00 -43.08
CA GLY A 615 -17.18 -0.02 -43.42
C GLY A 615 -18.61 -0.53 -43.06
N PRO A 616 -19.58 0.38 -42.85
CA PRO A 616 -20.90 0.00 -42.41
C PRO A 616 -21.52 -0.95 -43.43
N THR A 617 -21.81 -2.19 -43.05
CA THR A 617 -22.70 -3.06 -43.77
C THR A 617 -24.10 -2.49 -43.61
N THR A 618 -24.53 -1.74 -44.60
CA THR A 618 -25.93 -1.41 -44.78
C THR A 618 -26.67 -2.71 -45.10
N ASP A 619 -27.35 -3.31 -44.14
CA ASP A 619 -28.38 -4.32 -44.36
C ASP A 619 -29.55 -3.62 -45.05
N ASN A 620 -29.53 -3.70 -46.39
CA ASN A 620 -30.64 -3.33 -47.26
C ASN A 620 -31.57 -4.54 -47.32
N LYS A 621 -32.60 -4.59 -46.50
CA LYS A 621 -33.75 -5.45 -46.73
C LYS A 621 -34.68 -4.73 -47.68
N ASP A 622 -34.47 -5.04 -48.95
CA ASP A 622 -35.43 -4.76 -50.02
C ASP A 622 -36.79 -5.36 -49.70
N ASN A 623 -37.79 -4.52 -49.62
CA ASN A 623 -39.15 -4.91 -49.78
C ASN A 623 -39.70 -4.29 -51.06
N VAL A 624 -39.86 -5.16 -52.06
CA VAL A 624 -40.43 -4.87 -53.37
C VAL A 624 -41.92 -4.57 -53.22
N GLY A 625 -42.33 -3.39 -53.64
CA GLY A 625 -43.71 -3.04 -53.88
C GLY A 625 -43.76 -2.06 -55.06
N ALA A 626 -44.16 -2.61 -56.17
CA ALA A 626 -44.38 -1.88 -57.45
C ALA A 626 -45.56 -0.89 -57.32
N GLU A 627 -45.40 0.30 -57.83
CA GLU A 627 -46.46 0.93 -58.68
C GLU A 627 -45.89 2.09 -59.50
N LYS A 628 -46.42 2.18 -60.69
CA LYS A 628 -46.06 2.91 -61.88
C LYS A 628 -46.53 4.40 -61.81
N ASP A 629 -45.91 5.11 -62.69
CA ASP A 629 -46.39 6.08 -63.68
C ASP A 629 -46.10 7.57 -63.43
N ASN A 630 -45.48 8.07 -64.47
CA ASN A 630 -45.67 9.30 -65.25
C ASN A 630 -45.08 10.65 -64.76
N ASP A 631 -44.10 11.04 -65.50
CA ASP A 631 -44.13 12.05 -66.57
C ASP A 631 -43.82 13.52 -66.16
N GLU A 632 -43.03 14.09 -67.02
CA GLU A 632 -42.92 15.45 -67.54
C GLU A 632 -42.00 16.48 -66.83
N THR A 633 -40.88 16.69 -67.54
CA THR A 633 -40.43 17.94 -68.17
C THR A 633 -40.21 19.18 -67.31
N GLY A 634 -39.06 19.79 -67.58
CA GLY A 634 -38.89 21.24 -67.54
C GLY A 634 -37.57 21.69 -66.94
N GLU A 635 -36.59 21.76 -67.77
CA GLU A 635 -35.88 22.97 -68.25
C GLU A 635 -35.43 24.04 -67.21
N ASN A 636 -34.13 24.14 -67.19
CA ASN A 636 -33.35 25.37 -67.47
C ASN A 636 -33.06 26.42 -66.42
N LYS A 637 -31.80 26.71 -66.45
CA LYS A 637 -31.07 27.98 -66.45
C LYS A 637 -30.51 28.45 -65.13
N ASP A 638 -29.21 28.48 -65.15
CA ASP A 638 -28.24 29.59 -65.25
C ASP A 638 -28.43 30.76 -64.25
N ASP A 639 -27.41 30.98 -63.52
CA ASP A 639 -26.52 32.18 -63.50
C ASP A 639 -25.83 32.23 -62.13
N LYS A 640 -24.53 32.17 -62.09
CA LYS A 640 -23.49 33.18 -62.16
C LYS A 640 -23.44 34.21 -61.03
N GLU A 641 -22.20 34.24 -60.51
CA GLU A 641 -21.45 35.40 -60.02
C GLU A 641 -21.88 35.97 -58.65
N ASP A 642 -21.10 36.44 -57.80
CA ASP A 642 -19.71 36.91 -57.75
C ASP A 642 -19.30 37.18 -56.29
N ALA A 643 -18.08 36.97 -56.04
CA ALA A 643 -17.04 37.80 -55.47
C ALA A 643 -17.23 38.61 -54.16
N SER A 644 -16.19 38.50 -53.42
CA SER A 644 -15.44 39.51 -52.68
C SER A 644 -15.72 39.71 -51.19
N SER A 645 -14.77 39.32 -50.41
CA SER A 645 -13.69 40.14 -49.79
C SER A 645 -14.03 40.85 -48.48
N ASN A 646 -13.10 40.64 -47.58
CA ASN A 646 -12.64 41.51 -46.47
C ASN A 646 -13.48 41.58 -45.19
N GLU A 647 -12.99 41.21 -44.07
CA GLU A 647 -11.93 41.73 -43.20
C GLU A 647 -11.51 40.63 -42.20
#